data_609198b5cab907aad3338909cd975c24
#
_entry.id   609198b5cab907aad3338909cd975c24
#
_cell.length_a   1.000
_cell.length_b   1.000
_cell.length_c   1.000
_cell.angle_alpha   90.00
_cell.angle_beta   90.00
_cell.angle_gamma   90.00
#
_symmetry.space_group_name_H-M   'P 1'
#
loop_
_entity.id
_entity.type
_entity.pdbx_description
1 polymer ?
#
loop_
_entity_poly.entity_id
_entity_poly.type
_entity_poly.pdbx_seq_one_letter_code
_entity_poly.pdbx_strand_id
1 'polypeptide(L)'
;MDEHLAQLLANTHDKNEGPRKRAELDLLHSQRNPEFPLSLARIGVHTGAPVEIRQAALTYLRKFIEKNWAPDDAASGPQIPVSDDTRDYLRRAVLDLVLSPEDERKVKVAASYVVSKIAVADFPHGWPALLPSVLATMPAGTDAQLHGALRILQDLVEESLTGEQFFTVARDIVQACYDVAVNEARKPTHRSLAVLVFRSCFDLMDIVKEYHLKEVKAFAEEVLSGWLPFLEQVIKSPLPPLVDDSGSQPESWYGPIALKDQAVKTLIKIRSIFPSLLVPQSLALFTATWEELSRLAPSYQSLFISSDAQSRLEDIDGLPFTLDFLVLDELDFLNQCMRAPPVREQLGAEVKARGAVHDTPWVLDLMNLLVSFSQITQEEEGLWDIDISLYLAEETSVSSNYTARTACGDLVIKLGEWLDKAALEGLFAYTKTLFSGEGASWQRQEAALYLFNAILNDFQDMEKSVPPEIANVYLELVTYAIKRQDEPMLRARGYLVAGALAQVYPPALGLLDNVVDAITRDDSELVQVAGVKAVEGFIRGGVPADRQVPIILAVQRFLEAKDLSELEDADDLLVTLLDTLRTAISMDTRIAIHPESKAVDLLFLIAKHGAANFHVTLIVSETFEDIARTFKDNEGPLKDMEHPRLYAALCSKVLPSITGTFDVANLTQDNPLVTVCSLFFFSSFFFSSFFFFLSFFV
;
A
#
# COMPACT_ATOMS: atom_id res chain seq x y z
N MET A 1 -33.51 -13.44 31.30
CA MET A 1 -32.82 -12.41 30.49
C MET A 1 -31.85 -13.01 29.52
N ASP A 2 -31.01 -13.94 29.93
CA ASP A 2 -29.93 -14.51 29.09
C ASP A 2 -30.47 -15.21 27.83
N GLU A 3 -31.53 -16.06 27.94
CA GLU A 3 -32.14 -16.68 26.76
C GLU A 3 -32.76 -15.68 25.78
N HIS A 4 -33.40 -14.64 26.29
CA HIS A 4 -33.96 -13.58 25.44
C HIS A 4 -32.88 -12.78 24.74
N LEU A 5 -31.79 -12.42 25.43
CA LEU A 5 -30.66 -11.74 24.82
C LEU A 5 -29.92 -12.62 23.80
N ALA A 6 -29.74 -13.92 24.09
CA ALA A 6 -29.17 -14.87 23.15
C ALA A 6 -29.99 -14.96 21.86
N GLN A 7 -31.32 -14.95 21.96
CA GLN A 7 -32.19 -14.93 20.79
C GLN A 7 -32.11 -13.61 20.00
N LEU A 8 -32.02 -12.47 20.69
CA LEU A 8 -31.81 -11.17 20.02
C LEU A 8 -30.47 -11.14 19.29
N LEU A 9 -29.38 -11.62 19.93
CA LEU A 9 -28.06 -11.72 19.32
C LEU A 9 -28.08 -12.63 18.09
N ALA A 10 -28.79 -13.77 18.15
CA ALA A 10 -28.97 -14.63 16.96
C ALA A 10 -29.70 -13.89 15.83
N ASN A 11 -30.72 -13.11 16.14
CA ASN A 11 -31.50 -12.36 15.16
C ASN A 11 -30.73 -11.20 14.52
N THR A 12 -29.65 -10.68 15.13
CA THR A 12 -28.78 -9.67 14.49
C THR A 12 -28.03 -10.22 13.27
N HIS A 13 -27.92 -11.54 13.15
CA HIS A 13 -27.34 -12.23 11.99
C HIS A 13 -28.39 -12.68 10.95
N ASP A 14 -29.67 -12.29 11.11
CA ASP A 14 -30.70 -12.63 10.14
C ASP A 14 -30.42 -11.99 8.77
N LYS A 15 -30.61 -12.77 7.71
CA LYS A 15 -30.43 -12.30 6.34
C LYS A 15 -31.46 -11.22 5.95
N ASN A 16 -32.62 -11.22 6.60
CA ASN A 16 -33.67 -10.25 6.39
C ASN A 16 -33.46 -8.99 7.21
N GLU A 17 -33.50 -7.85 6.56
CA GLU A 17 -33.25 -6.53 7.18
C GLU A 17 -34.25 -6.20 8.32
N GLY A 18 -35.53 -6.53 8.16
CA GLY A 18 -36.58 -6.22 9.13
C GLY A 18 -36.36 -6.87 10.50
N PRO A 19 -36.20 -8.20 10.61
CA PRO A 19 -35.84 -8.88 11.85
C PRO A 19 -34.53 -8.39 12.45
N ARG A 20 -33.49 -8.18 11.62
CA ARG A 20 -32.18 -7.69 12.05
C ARG A 20 -32.27 -6.32 12.71
N LYS A 21 -32.85 -5.32 12.03
CA LYS A 21 -33.03 -3.96 12.59
C LYS A 21 -33.85 -3.95 13.88
N ARG A 22 -34.87 -4.81 13.96
CA ARG A 22 -35.70 -4.93 15.17
C ARG A 22 -34.89 -5.48 16.33
N ALA A 23 -34.08 -6.53 16.10
CA ALA A 23 -33.21 -7.11 17.12
C ALA A 23 -32.17 -6.10 17.62
N GLU A 24 -31.57 -5.31 16.72
CA GLU A 24 -30.63 -4.23 17.08
C GLU A 24 -31.28 -3.15 17.98
N LEU A 25 -32.51 -2.73 17.66
CA LEU A 25 -33.28 -1.78 18.46
C LEU A 25 -33.66 -2.36 19.85
N ASP A 26 -34.06 -3.62 19.91
CA ASP A 26 -34.41 -4.29 21.16
C ASP A 26 -33.18 -4.48 22.05
N LEU A 27 -32.00 -4.78 21.46
CA LEU A 27 -30.72 -4.79 22.19
C LEU A 27 -30.37 -3.40 22.74
N LEU A 28 -30.58 -2.35 21.98
CA LEU A 28 -30.34 -0.97 22.41
C LEU A 28 -31.25 -0.58 23.59
N HIS A 29 -32.51 -0.99 23.55
CA HIS A 29 -33.44 -0.78 24.67
C HIS A 29 -33.04 -1.60 25.90
N SER A 30 -32.57 -2.83 25.71
CA SER A 30 -32.15 -3.73 26.78
C SER A 30 -30.94 -3.19 27.58
N GLN A 31 -30.12 -2.33 27.00
CA GLN A 31 -28.95 -1.72 27.65
C GLN A 31 -29.30 -0.97 28.93
N ARG A 32 -30.53 -0.47 29.05
CA ARG A 32 -31.01 0.25 30.27
C ARG A 32 -31.20 -0.63 31.49
N ASN A 33 -31.22 -1.96 31.29
CA ASN A 33 -31.35 -2.89 32.40
C ASN A 33 -29.98 -3.13 33.06
N PRO A 34 -29.83 -2.97 34.40
CA PRO A 34 -28.57 -3.22 35.11
C PRO A 34 -27.99 -4.64 34.90
N GLU A 35 -28.87 -5.64 34.64
CA GLU A 35 -28.48 -7.02 34.34
C GLU A 35 -27.94 -7.21 32.93
N PHE A 36 -28.03 -6.23 32.03
CA PHE A 36 -27.64 -6.36 30.65
C PHE A 36 -26.18 -6.75 30.48
N PRO A 37 -25.19 -6.04 31.04
CA PRO A 37 -23.77 -6.42 30.87
C PRO A 37 -23.44 -7.76 31.55
N LEU A 38 -24.09 -8.08 32.68
CA LEU A 38 -23.92 -9.37 33.34
C LEU A 38 -24.46 -10.53 32.49
N SER A 39 -25.62 -10.35 31.84
CA SER A 39 -26.19 -11.34 30.95
C SER A 39 -25.33 -11.56 29.71
N LEU A 40 -24.80 -10.50 29.13
CA LEU A 40 -23.87 -10.61 28.00
C LEU A 40 -22.59 -11.38 28.40
N ALA A 41 -22.02 -11.08 29.55
CA ALA A 41 -20.87 -11.82 30.06
C ALA A 41 -21.19 -13.30 30.29
N ARG A 42 -22.34 -13.61 30.92
CA ARG A 42 -22.79 -15.02 31.12
C ARG A 42 -22.95 -15.77 29.81
N ILE A 43 -23.54 -15.15 28.77
CA ILE A 43 -23.65 -15.74 27.43
C ILE A 43 -22.25 -15.97 26.83
N GLY A 44 -21.36 -14.98 26.93
CA GLY A 44 -20.00 -15.06 26.43
C GLY A 44 -19.18 -16.21 27.04
N VAL A 45 -19.32 -16.46 28.35
CA VAL A 45 -18.58 -17.53 29.05
C VAL A 45 -19.28 -18.90 28.96
N HIS A 46 -20.53 -18.96 28.50
CA HIS A 46 -21.28 -20.21 28.44
C HIS A 46 -20.82 -21.10 27.29
N THR A 47 -20.02 -22.12 27.57
CA THR A 47 -19.44 -23.03 26.56
C THR A 47 -20.46 -23.82 25.75
N GLY A 48 -21.70 -23.99 26.25
CA GLY A 48 -22.80 -24.63 25.53
C GLY A 48 -23.52 -23.75 24.52
N ALA A 49 -23.22 -22.44 24.45
CA ALA A 49 -23.80 -21.53 23.44
C ALA A 49 -22.97 -21.56 22.15
N PRO A 50 -23.60 -21.34 20.98
CA PRO A 50 -22.89 -21.21 19.70
C PRO A 50 -21.83 -20.13 19.73
N VAL A 51 -20.68 -20.39 19.06
CA VAL A 51 -19.51 -19.47 19.02
C VAL A 51 -19.88 -18.09 18.53
N GLU A 52 -20.72 -17.99 17.51
CA GLU A 52 -21.17 -16.73 16.90
C GLU A 52 -21.96 -15.89 17.92
N ILE A 53 -22.80 -16.54 18.75
CA ILE A 53 -23.61 -15.86 19.77
C ILE A 53 -22.72 -15.41 20.94
N ARG A 54 -21.76 -16.23 21.35
CA ARG A 54 -20.77 -15.87 22.39
C ARG A 54 -19.92 -14.67 21.93
N GLN A 55 -19.43 -14.70 20.70
CA GLN A 55 -18.65 -13.62 20.10
C GLN A 55 -19.49 -12.33 19.98
N ALA A 56 -20.75 -12.43 19.52
CA ALA A 56 -21.67 -11.29 19.47
C ALA A 56 -21.91 -10.71 20.85
N ALA A 57 -22.17 -11.54 21.86
CA ALA A 57 -22.37 -11.09 23.25
C ALA A 57 -21.16 -10.30 23.78
N LEU A 58 -19.93 -10.79 23.54
CA LEU A 58 -18.69 -10.12 23.94
C LEU A 58 -18.49 -8.82 23.17
N THR A 59 -18.84 -8.78 21.88
CA THR A 59 -18.77 -7.57 21.05
C THR A 59 -19.72 -6.47 21.56
N TYR A 60 -20.95 -6.85 21.91
CA TYR A 60 -21.91 -5.91 22.51
C TYR A 60 -21.48 -5.48 23.92
N LEU A 61 -20.90 -6.40 24.71
CA LEU A 61 -20.34 -6.08 26.02
C LEU A 61 -19.20 -5.06 25.91
N ARG A 62 -18.30 -5.25 24.93
CA ARG A 62 -17.23 -4.28 24.65
C ARG A 62 -17.80 -2.88 24.37
N LYS A 63 -18.77 -2.76 23.45
CA LYS A 63 -19.42 -1.48 23.13
C LYS A 63 -20.13 -0.86 24.34
N PHE A 64 -20.74 -1.68 25.19
CA PHE A 64 -21.37 -1.21 26.44
C PHE A 64 -20.32 -0.64 27.40
N ILE A 65 -19.18 -1.32 27.58
CA ILE A 65 -18.07 -0.88 28.43
C ILE A 65 -17.44 0.40 27.89
N GLU A 66 -17.12 0.47 26.61
CA GLU A 66 -16.56 1.67 25.96
C GLU A 66 -17.40 2.93 26.29
N LYS A 67 -18.72 2.79 26.33
CA LYS A 67 -19.63 3.92 26.57
C LYS A 67 -19.89 4.23 28.05
N ASN A 68 -19.90 3.21 28.93
CA ASN A 68 -20.48 3.35 30.27
C ASN A 68 -19.50 3.07 31.42
N TRP A 69 -18.26 2.60 31.14
CA TRP A 69 -17.34 2.17 32.20
C TRP A 69 -16.70 3.33 32.95
N ALA A 70 -16.13 4.28 32.23
CA ALA A 70 -15.54 5.48 32.82
C ALA A 70 -16.47 6.68 32.59
N PRO A 71 -16.69 7.56 33.60
CA PRO A 71 -17.41 8.80 33.37
C PRO A 71 -16.62 9.67 32.36
N ASP A 72 -17.26 10.01 31.26
CA ASP A 72 -16.71 10.95 30.28
C ASP A 72 -17.70 12.13 30.15
N ASP A 73 -17.29 13.31 30.62
CA ASP A 73 -18.10 14.54 30.54
C ASP A 73 -18.29 15.01 29.07
N ALA A 74 -17.50 14.50 28.15
CA ALA A 74 -17.59 14.79 26.71
C ALA A 74 -18.45 13.78 25.94
N ALA A 75 -18.92 12.70 26.58
CA ALA A 75 -19.65 11.63 25.89
C ALA A 75 -21.02 12.12 25.38
N SER A 76 -21.29 11.78 24.10
CA SER A 76 -22.57 12.09 23.44
C SER A 76 -23.70 11.20 24.00
N GLY A 77 -24.39 11.65 25.02
CA GLY A 77 -25.62 11.05 25.54
C GLY A 77 -25.53 10.51 26.97
N PRO A 78 -26.66 10.11 27.57
CA PRO A 78 -26.70 9.65 28.95
C PRO A 78 -25.97 8.34 29.13
N GLN A 79 -25.04 8.28 30.08
CA GLN A 79 -24.33 7.07 30.48
C GLN A 79 -25.19 6.24 31.47
N ILE A 80 -25.02 4.92 31.41
CA ILE A 80 -25.69 3.99 32.32
C ILE A 80 -24.72 3.64 33.46
N PRO A 81 -25.05 3.92 34.71
CA PRO A 81 -24.16 3.61 35.82
C PRO A 81 -23.91 2.11 35.95
N VAL A 82 -22.64 1.73 36.13
CA VAL A 82 -22.24 0.34 36.39
C VAL A 82 -21.86 0.23 37.87
N SER A 83 -22.52 -0.67 38.62
CA SER A 83 -22.21 -0.88 40.02
C SER A 83 -20.86 -1.55 40.24
N ASP A 84 -20.25 -1.34 41.40
CA ASP A 84 -18.93 -1.96 41.72
C ASP A 84 -19.00 -3.49 41.70
N ASP A 85 -20.09 -4.10 42.20
CA ASP A 85 -20.30 -5.54 42.14
C ASP A 85 -20.33 -6.06 40.70
N THR A 86 -20.98 -5.31 39.81
CA THR A 86 -21.01 -5.62 38.36
C THR A 86 -19.60 -5.50 37.74
N ARG A 87 -18.86 -4.46 38.10
CA ARG A 87 -17.47 -4.26 37.64
C ARG A 87 -16.57 -5.42 38.07
N ASP A 88 -16.65 -5.80 39.36
CA ASP A 88 -15.86 -6.90 39.88
C ASP A 88 -16.21 -8.26 39.29
N TYR A 89 -17.50 -8.48 39.00
CA TYR A 89 -17.91 -9.70 38.30
C TYR A 89 -17.36 -9.71 36.84
N LEU A 90 -17.52 -8.63 36.12
CA LEU A 90 -17.08 -8.54 34.71
C LEU A 90 -15.57 -8.71 34.59
N ARG A 91 -14.77 -8.02 35.45
CA ARG A 91 -13.30 -8.19 35.44
C ARG A 91 -12.89 -9.66 35.61
N ARG A 92 -13.49 -10.38 36.57
CA ARG A 92 -13.21 -11.79 36.80
C ARG A 92 -13.68 -12.67 35.65
N ALA A 93 -14.94 -12.55 35.26
CA ALA A 93 -15.55 -13.44 34.26
C ALA A 93 -14.84 -13.36 32.90
N VAL A 94 -14.49 -12.15 32.43
CA VAL A 94 -13.83 -12.00 31.13
C VAL A 94 -12.36 -12.41 31.21
N LEU A 95 -11.65 -12.14 32.31
CA LEU A 95 -10.26 -12.59 32.48
C LEU A 95 -10.17 -14.11 32.58
N ASP A 96 -11.04 -14.74 33.37
CA ASP A 96 -11.11 -16.19 33.52
C ASP A 96 -11.43 -16.88 32.17
N LEU A 97 -12.29 -16.27 31.33
CA LEU A 97 -12.58 -16.77 30.00
C LEU A 97 -11.35 -16.73 29.09
N VAL A 98 -10.65 -15.59 29.03
CA VAL A 98 -9.46 -15.46 28.18
C VAL A 98 -8.34 -16.40 28.65
N LEU A 99 -8.14 -16.57 29.96
CA LEU A 99 -7.13 -17.45 30.55
C LEU A 99 -7.63 -18.90 30.76
N SER A 100 -8.80 -19.26 30.23
CA SER A 100 -9.35 -20.61 30.32
C SER A 100 -8.58 -21.59 29.40
N PRO A 101 -8.65 -22.90 29.66
CA PRO A 101 -8.08 -23.92 28.77
C PRO A 101 -8.91 -24.16 27.50
N GLU A 102 -10.06 -23.53 27.35
CA GLU A 102 -10.90 -23.62 26.15
C GLU A 102 -10.15 -23.08 24.93
N ASP A 103 -10.12 -23.84 23.82
CA ASP A 103 -9.40 -23.48 22.59
C ASP A 103 -10.35 -22.91 21.52
N GLU A 104 -11.20 -21.95 21.91
CA GLU A 104 -12.05 -21.23 20.96
C GLU A 104 -11.49 -19.81 20.73
N ARG A 105 -10.62 -19.68 19.74
CA ARG A 105 -9.87 -18.45 19.48
C ARG A 105 -10.76 -17.23 19.24
N LYS A 106 -11.86 -17.36 18.45
CA LYS A 106 -12.76 -16.26 18.17
C LYS A 106 -13.39 -15.65 19.41
N VAL A 107 -13.78 -16.51 20.35
CA VAL A 107 -14.35 -16.09 21.63
C VAL A 107 -13.27 -15.44 22.50
N LYS A 108 -12.06 -16.01 22.54
CA LYS A 108 -10.94 -15.45 23.32
C LYS A 108 -10.50 -14.08 22.82
N VAL A 109 -10.37 -13.90 21.52
CA VAL A 109 -10.05 -12.59 20.91
C VAL A 109 -11.14 -11.56 21.25
N ALA A 110 -12.42 -11.93 21.13
CA ALA A 110 -13.50 -11.03 21.51
C ALA A 110 -13.48 -10.68 23.00
N ALA A 111 -13.12 -11.65 23.86
CA ALA A 111 -13.02 -11.42 25.31
C ALA A 111 -11.78 -10.60 25.67
N SER A 112 -10.63 -10.77 25.00
CA SER A 112 -9.43 -9.96 25.26
C SER A 112 -9.69 -8.47 24.94
N TYR A 113 -10.46 -8.15 23.91
CA TYR A 113 -10.89 -6.77 23.64
C TYR A 113 -11.78 -6.20 24.76
N VAL A 114 -12.60 -7.03 25.42
CA VAL A 114 -13.37 -6.59 26.60
C VAL A 114 -12.43 -6.30 27.77
N VAL A 115 -11.44 -7.18 28.01
CA VAL A 115 -10.40 -6.97 29.03
C VAL A 115 -9.63 -5.67 28.76
N SER A 116 -9.21 -5.43 27.53
CA SER A 116 -8.50 -4.21 27.12
C SER A 116 -9.32 -2.96 27.43
N LYS A 117 -10.60 -2.91 27.05
CA LYS A 117 -11.44 -1.72 27.31
C LYS A 117 -11.68 -1.45 28.80
N ILE A 118 -11.73 -2.49 29.62
CA ILE A 118 -11.75 -2.32 31.08
C ILE A 118 -10.38 -1.82 31.57
N ALA A 119 -9.29 -2.39 31.06
CA ALA A 119 -7.93 -2.07 31.48
C ALA A 119 -7.56 -0.61 31.20
N VAL A 120 -8.00 -0.03 30.07
CA VAL A 120 -7.78 1.39 29.74
C VAL A 120 -8.21 2.32 30.89
N ALA A 121 -9.33 2.01 31.54
CA ALA A 121 -9.85 2.82 32.64
C ALA A 121 -9.30 2.41 34.02
N ASP A 122 -9.06 1.12 34.23
CA ASP A 122 -8.84 0.57 35.57
C ASP A 122 -7.38 0.20 35.87
N PHE A 123 -6.57 -0.06 34.85
CA PHE A 123 -5.17 -0.46 35.07
C PHE A 123 -4.28 0.77 35.36
N PRO A 124 -3.33 0.70 36.31
CA PRO A 124 -3.09 -0.42 37.24
C PRO A 124 -3.91 -0.36 38.53
N HIS A 125 -4.43 0.80 38.92
CA HIS A 125 -4.94 1.05 40.26
C HIS A 125 -6.28 0.36 40.56
N GLY A 126 -7.21 0.40 39.61
CA GLY A 126 -8.52 -0.23 39.73
C GLY A 126 -8.50 -1.75 39.44
N TRP A 127 -7.45 -2.24 38.79
CA TRP A 127 -7.30 -3.67 38.48
C TRP A 127 -5.87 -4.17 38.64
N PRO A 128 -5.31 -4.13 39.88
CA PRO A 128 -3.90 -4.47 40.10
C PRO A 128 -3.57 -5.96 39.86
N ALA A 129 -4.55 -6.85 39.92
CA ALA A 129 -4.36 -8.30 39.72
C ALA A 129 -4.25 -8.69 38.23
N LEU A 130 -4.58 -7.81 37.27
CA LEU A 130 -4.61 -8.16 35.84
C LEU A 130 -3.25 -8.67 35.34
N LEU A 131 -2.22 -7.85 35.37
CA LEU A 131 -0.89 -8.22 34.85
C LEU A 131 -0.25 -9.41 35.59
N PRO A 132 -0.26 -9.46 36.93
CA PRO A 132 0.24 -10.64 37.66
C PRO A 132 -0.45 -11.94 37.27
N SER A 133 -1.78 -11.94 37.05
CA SER A 133 -2.53 -13.13 36.63
C SER A 133 -2.14 -13.59 35.23
N VAL A 134 -1.97 -12.65 34.30
CA VAL A 134 -1.53 -12.94 32.94
C VAL A 134 -0.12 -13.52 32.94
N LEU A 135 0.84 -12.87 33.61
CA LEU A 135 2.24 -13.33 33.67
C LEU A 135 2.39 -14.68 34.38
N ALA A 136 1.60 -14.95 35.41
CA ALA A 136 1.62 -16.25 36.09
C ALA A 136 1.12 -17.41 35.22
N THR A 137 0.30 -17.14 34.22
CA THR A 137 -0.25 -18.15 33.30
C THR A 137 0.76 -18.54 32.23
N MET A 138 1.66 -17.65 31.81
CA MET A 138 2.51 -17.84 30.62
C MET A 138 3.51 -19.05 30.76
N PRO A 139 4.21 -19.30 31.88
CA PRO A 139 5.24 -20.36 31.96
C PRO A 139 4.67 -21.77 31.83
N ALA A 140 3.52 -22.04 32.48
CA ALA A 140 2.96 -23.36 32.63
C ALA A 140 1.57 -23.58 32.01
N GLY A 141 0.97 -22.50 31.43
CA GLY A 141 -0.34 -22.56 30.80
C GLY A 141 -0.37 -23.49 29.58
N THR A 142 -1.55 -24.04 29.31
CA THR A 142 -1.84 -24.73 28.05
C THR A 142 -1.69 -23.76 26.85
N ASP A 143 -1.64 -24.30 25.64
CA ASP A 143 -1.59 -23.44 24.42
C ASP A 143 -2.72 -22.43 24.36
N ALA A 144 -3.94 -22.82 24.73
CA ALA A 144 -5.10 -21.94 24.76
C ALA A 144 -4.98 -20.83 25.84
N GLN A 145 -4.44 -21.14 27.00
CA GLN A 145 -4.18 -20.18 28.06
C GLN A 145 -3.06 -19.22 27.70
N LEU A 146 -1.98 -19.74 27.10
CA LEU A 146 -0.86 -18.91 26.62
C LEU A 146 -1.30 -17.95 25.52
N HIS A 147 -2.10 -18.42 24.55
CA HIS A 147 -2.69 -17.56 23.53
C HIS A 147 -3.49 -16.40 24.15
N GLY A 148 -4.39 -16.70 25.09
CA GLY A 148 -5.17 -15.67 25.78
C GLY A 148 -4.30 -14.67 26.55
N ALA A 149 -3.26 -15.15 27.25
CA ALA A 149 -2.33 -14.31 27.99
C ALA A 149 -1.57 -13.35 27.06
N LEU A 150 -1.05 -13.85 25.92
CA LEU A 150 -0.36 -13.02 24.91
C LEU A 150 -1.27 -11.98 24.28
N ARG A 151 -2.55 -12.34 23.99
CA ARG A 151 -3.54 -11.39 23.49
C ARG A 151 -3.81 -10.25 24.47
N ILE A 152 -4.00 -10.56 25.75
CA ILE A 152 -4.16 -9.51 26.77
C ILE A 152 -2.91 -8.63 26.83
N LEU A 153 -1.71 -9.20 26.79
CA LEU A 153 -0.47 -8.42 26.82
C LEU A 153 -0.35 -7.48 25.63
N GLN A 154 -0.69 -7.97 24.42
CA GLN A 154 -0.70 -7.15 23.22
C GLN A 154 -1.65 -5.96 23.39
N ASP A 155 -2.91 -6.22 23.68
CA ASP A 155 -3.93 -5.18 23.86
C ASP A 155 -3.56 -4.21 25.00
N LEU A 156 -2.96 -4.72 26.08
CA LEU A 156 -2.53 -3.90 27.22
C LEU A 156 -1.40 -2.93 26.82
N VAL A 157 -0.41 -3.41 26.07
CA VAL A 157 0.71 -2.58 25.62
C VAL A 157 0.25 -1.56 24.58
N GLU A 158 -0.61 -1.96 23.65
CA GLU A 158 -1.04 -1.10 22.55
C GLU A 158 -2.05 -0.03 22.95
N GLU A 159 -3.00 -0.35 23.86
CA GLU A 159 -4.12 0.53 24.16
C GLU A 159 -4.15 1.09 25.58
N SER A 160 -3.55 0.41 26.57
CA SER A 160 -3.85 0.68 27.98
C SER A 160 -2.71 1.30 28.78
N LEU A 161 -1.45 1.05 28.38
CA LEU A 161 -0.29 1.54 29.11
C LEU A 161 0.06 2.97 28.76
N THR A 162 0.18 3.83 29.78
CA THR A 162 0.87 5.12 29.63
C THR A 162 2.38 4.95 29.70
N GLY A 163 3.13 5.97 29.29
CA GLY A 163 4.59 5.93 29.34
C GLY A 163 5.18 5.68 30.73
N GLU A 164 4.61 6.31 31.77
CA GLU A 164 5.07 6.10 33.16
C GLU A 164 4.75 4.69 33.66
N GLN A 165 3.57 4.17 33.34
CA GLN A 165 3.14 2.82 33.69
C GLN A 165 4.02 1.78 32.98
N PHE A 166 4.35 2.03 31.69
CA PHE A 166 5.18 1.13 30.93
C PHE A 166 6.51 0.85 31.61
N PHE A 167 7.27 1.86 32.02
CA PHE A 167 8.56 1.65 32.69
C PHE A 167 8.48 0.81 33.96
N THR A 168 7.33 0.83 34.65
CA THR A 168 7.13 0.04 35.86
C THR A 168 6.99 -1.46 35.57
N VAL A 169 6.41 -1.84 34.43
CA VAL A 169 6.04 -3.23 34.09
C VAL A 169 6.77 -3.79 32.87
N ALA A 170 7.48 -2.95 32.10
CA ALA A 170 8.08 -3.33 30.82
C ALA A 170 9.05 -4.51 30.92
N ARG A 171 9.90 -4.54 31.98
CA ARG A 171 10.85 -5.65 32.17
C ARG A 171 10.17 -6.99 32.33
N ASP A 172 9.11 -7.04 33.12
CA ASP A 172 8.37 -8.26 33.36
C ASP A 172 7.65 -8.76 32.09
N ILE A 173 7.05 -7.84 31.34
CA ILE A 173 6.39 -8.15 30.06
C ILE A 173 7.41 -8.65 29.04
N VAL A 174 8.49 -7.90 28.83
CA VAL A 174 9.53 -8.24 27.85
C VAL A 174 10.21 -9.57 28.19
N GLN A 175 10.49 -9.82 29.47
CA GLN A 175 11.08 -11.08 29.90
C GLN A 175 10.12 -12.25 29.69
N ALA A 176 8.86 -12.12 30.07
CA ALA A 176 7.86 -13.17 29.85
C ALA A 176 7.66 -13.49 28.36
N CYS A 177 7.64 -12.48 27.51
CA CYS A 177 7.60 -12.65 26.06
C CYS A 177 8.86 -13.33 25.52
N TYR A 178 10.05 -12.96 26.03
CA TYR A 178 11.31 -13.58 25.64
C TYR A 178 11.31 -15.08 25.96
N ASP A 179 10.90 -15.45 27.16
CA ASP A 179 10.86 -16.87 27.61
C ASP A 179 9.92 -17.72 26.72
N VAL A 180 8.84 -17.15 26.21
CA VAL A 180 7.95 -17.80 25.24
C VAL A 180 8.59 -17.85 23.84
N ALA A 181 9.17 -16.75 23.38
CA ALA A 181 9.72 -16.63 22.04
C ALA A 181 10.89 -17.60 21.78
N VAL A 182 11.79 -17.76 22.75
CA VAL A 182 12.96 -18.67 22.64
C VAL A 182 12.63 -20.13 22.87
N ASN A 183 11.49 -20.45 23.45
CA ASN A 183 11.11 -21.81 23.78
C ASN A 183 10.60 -22.58 22.54
N GLU A 184 11.45 -23.42 21.95
CA GLU A 184 11.12 -24.21 20.76
C GLU A 184 10.03 -25.27 21.00
N ALA A 185 9.70 -25.61 22.23
CA ALA A 185 8.58 -26.48 22.54
C ALA A 185 7.21 -25.82 22.39
N ARG A 186 7.17 -24.46 22.31
CA ARG A 186 5.96 -23.72 22.07
C ARG A 186 5.67 -23.64 20.56
N LYS A 187 4.38 -23.59 20.20
CA LYS A 187 3.96 -23.44 18.80
C LYS A 187 4.56 -22.17 18.17
N PRO A 188 5.02 -22.22 16.91
CA PRO A 188 5.57 -21.03 16.25
C PRO A 188 4.61 -19.82 16.27
N THR A 189 3.29 -20.04 16.20
CA THR A 189 2.28 -18.96 16.28
C THR A 189 2.29 -18.27 17.65
N HIS A 190 2.46 -18.98 18.76
CA HIS A 190 2.59 -18.37 20.10
C HIS A 190 3.91 -17.61 20.25
N ARG A 191 4.98 -18.16 19.68
CA ARG A 191 6.27 -17.48 19.62
C ARG A 191 6.17 -16.19 18.79
N SER A 192 5.42 -16.21 17.68
CA SER A 192 5.13 -15.02 16.85
C SER A 192 4.38 -13.96 17.64
N LEU A 193 3.32 -14.34 18.38
CA LEU A 193 2.59 -13.41 19.23
C LEU A 193 3.48 -12.80 20.31
N ALA A 194 4.40 -13.57 20.92
CA ALA A 194 5.34 -13.04 21.90
C ALA A 194 6.30 -12.01 21.26
N VAL A 195 6.76 -12.23 20.03
CA VAL A 195 7.57 -11.28 19.26
C VAL A 195 6.75 -10.04 18.90
N LEU A 196 5.47 -10.20 18.54
CA LEU A 196 4.56 -9.10 18.27
C LEU A 196 4.38 -8.20 19.50
N VAL A 197 4.10 -8.77 20.69
CA VAL A 197 4.02 -8.00 21.95
C VAL A 197 5.33 -7.25 22.21
N PHE A 198 6.48 -7.90 22.01
CA PHE A 198 7.77 -7.23 22.12
C PHE A 198 7.93 -6.07 21.17
N ARG A 199 7.50 -6.22 19.90
CA ARG A 199 7.49 -5.13 18.93
C ARG A 199 6.60 -3.97 19.36
N SER A 200 5.38 -4.24 19.87
CA SER A 200 4.46 -3.21 20.39
C SER A 200 5.06 -2.44 21.57
N CYS A 201 5.98 -3.05 22.35
CA CYS A 201 6.73 -2.31 23.35
C CYS A 201 7.62 -1.21 22.73
N PHE A 202 8.15 -1.41 21.53
CA PHE A 202 8.91 -0.39 20.81
C PHE A 202 8.04 0.75 20.28
N ASP A 203 6.79 0.48 19.91
CA ASP A 203 5.83 1.54 19.56
C ASP A 203 5.61 2.48 20.74
N LEU A 204 5.43 1.92 21.92
CA LEU A 204 5.28 2.69 23.14
C LEU A 204 6.59 3.42 23.53
N MET A 205 7.75 2.79 23.38
CA MET A 205 9.04 3.44 23.58
C MET A 205 9.26 4.62 22.62
N ASP A 206 8.76 4.55 21.38
CA ASP A 206 8.82 5.62 20.39
C ASP A 206 8.08 6.88 20.87
N ILE A 207 6.90 6.70 21.45
CA ILE A 207 6.12 7.79 22.04
C ILE A 207 6.83 8.41 23.24
N VAL A 208 7.38 7.57 24.12
CA VAL A 208 7.97 8.00 25.40
C VAL A 208 9.37 8.61 25.25
N LYS A 209 10.10 8.26 24.19
CA LYS A 209 11.49 8.73 23.96
C LYS A 209 11.61 10.26 23.87
N GLU A 210 10.54 10.96 23.49
CA GLU A 210 10.54 12.43 23.42
C GLU A 210 10.84 13.07 24.79
N TYR A 211 10.41 12.42 25.87
CA TYR A 211 10.53 12.93 27.24
C TYR A 211 11.60 12.20 28.07
N HIS A 212 11.93 10.93 27.72
CA HIS A 212 12.78 10.02 28.50
C HIS A 212 13.83 9.29 27.63
N LEU A 213 14.48 10.00 26.70
CA LEU A 213 15.37 9.40 25.71
C LEU A 213 16.49 8.54 26.32
N LYS A 214 17.10 8.96 27.42
CA LYS A 214 18.23 8.23 28.04
C LYS A 214 17.78 6.93 28.67
N GLU A 215 16.68 6.97 29.40
CA GLU A 215 16.10 5.81 30.08
C GLU A 215 15.58 4.79 29.07
N VAL A 216 14.88 5.26 28.04
CA VAL A 216 14.35 4.40 26.95
C VAL A 216 15.49 3.74 26.19
N LYS A 217 16.55 4.49 25.85
CA LYS A 217 17.70 3.96 25.14
C LYS A 217 18.44 2.92 25.97
N ALA A 218 18.69 3.19 27.26
CA ALA A 218 19.33 2.24 28.17
C ALA A 218 18.51 0.95 28.32
N PHE A 219 17.20 1.07 28.44
CA PHE A 219 16.29 -0.07 28.47
C PHE A 219 16.33 -0.86 27.15
N ALA A 220 16.28 -0.19 26.00
CA ALA A 220 16.39 -0.83 24.69
C ALA A 220 17.73 -1.58 24.54
N GLU A 221 18.86 -0.99 24.96
CA GLU A 221 20.18 -1.63 24.95
C GLU A 221 20.19 -2.90 25.83
N GLU A 222 19.61 -2.83 27.03
CA GLU A 222 19.50 -3.96 27.96
C GLU A 222 18.75 -5.13 27.33
N VAL A 223 17.53 -4.91 26.83
CA VAL A 223 16.67 -5.97 26.29
C VAL A 223 17.16 -6.54 24.97
N LEU A 224 17.73 -5.69 24.10
CA LEU A 224 18.24 -6.11 22.80
C LEU A 224 19.45 -7.03 22.90
N SER A 225 20.19 -7.02 24.01
CA SER A 225 21.31 -7.93 24.22
C SER A 225 20.92 -9.40 24.13
N GLY A 226 19.70 -9.75 24.54
CA GLY A 226 19.14 -11.12 24.42
C GLY A 226 18.33 -11.31 23.13
N TRP A 227 17.49 -10.32 22.78
CA TRP A 227 16.58 -10.45 21.66
C TRP A 227 17.25 -10.45 20.27
N LEU A 228 18.30 -9.66 20.04
CA LEU A 228 18.94 -9.59 18.71
C LEU A 228 19.54 -10.93 18.25
N PRO A 229 20.28 -11.69 19.10
CA PRO A 229 20.76 -13.02 18.71
C PRO A 229 19.61 -13.98 18.38
N PHE A 230 18.51 -13.91 19.12
CA PHE A 230 17.32 -14.74 18.86
C PHE A 230 16.67 -14.36 17.51
N LEU A 231 16.44 -13.06 17.24
CA LEU A 231 15.83 -12.59 15.98
C LEU A 231 16.71 -12.98 14.77
N GLU A 232 18.03 -12.83 14.88
CA GLU A 232 18.99 -13.28 13.86
C GLU A 232 18.88 -14.80 13.62
N GLN A 233 18.79 -15.60 14.68
CA GLN A 233 18.62 -17.05 14.57
C GLN A 233 17.30 -17.42 13.90
N VAL A 234 16.21 -16.70 14.18
CA VAL A 234 14.90 -16.93 13.54
C VAL A 234 15.00 -16.68 12.02
N ILE A 235 15.65 -15.61 11.58
CA ILE A 235 15.85 -15.36 10.15
C ILE A 235 16.67 -16.49 9.51
N LYS A 236 17.75 -16.94 10.14
CA LYS A 236 18.62 -18.01 9.63
C LYS A 236 17.98 -19.38 9.59
N SER A 237 16.93 -19.63 10.38
CA SER A 237 16.29 -20.94 10.43
C SER A 237 15.58 -21.25 9.10
N PRO A 238 15.81 -22.42 8.47
CA PRO A 238 15.13 -22.75 7.22
C PRO A 238 13.65 -23.02 7.47
N LEU A 239 12.81 -22.73 6.46
CA LEU A 239 11.44 -23.23 6.43
C LEU A 239 11.44 -24.77 6.30
N PRO A 240 10.39 -25.47 6.79
CA PRO A 240 10.24 -26.89 6.52
C PRO A 240 10.30 -27.18 5.01
N PRO A 241 10.85 -28.32 4.57
CA PRO A 241 10.95 -28.64 3.16
C PRO A 241 9.54 -28.72 2.53
N LEU A 242 9.42 -28.23 1.29
CA LEU A 242 8.22 -28.47 0.47
C LEU A 242 8.09 -29.96 0.19
N VAL A 243 6.97 -30.54 0.58
CA VAL A 243 6.71 -31.99 0.47
C VAL A 243 5.91 -32.30 -0.80
N ASP A 244 5.23 -31.31 -1.42
CA ASP A 244 4.35 -31.50 -2.57
C ASP A 244 4.48 -30.33 -3.57
N ASP A 245 4.44 -30.68 -4.88
CA ASP A 245 4.30 -29.74 -6.01
C ASP A 245 2.83 -29.33 -6.24
N SER A 246 2.07 -29.14 -5.17
CA SER A 246 0.61 -28.84 -5.28
C SER A 246 0.30 -27.44 -5.81
N GLY A 247 1.29 -26.59 -6.02
CA GLY A 247 1.10 -25.19 -6.39
C GLY A 247 0.51 -24.31 -5.28
N SER A 248 0.39 -24.83 -4.06
CA SER A 248 -0.11 -24.11 -2.89
C SER A 248 0.88 -24.16 -1.73
N GLN A 249 0.86 -23.11 -0.90
CA GLN A 249 1.72 -23.06 0.28
C GLN A 249 1.28 -24.10 1.34
N PRO A 250 2.21 -24.93 1.88
CA PRO A 250 1.84 -25.92 2.88
C PRO A 250 1.51 -25.29 4.24
N GLU A 251 0.51 -25.82 4.93
CA GLU A 251 0.10 -25.35 6.27
C GLU A 251 1.25 -25.41 7.30
N SER A 252 2.21 -26.32 7.12
CA SER A 252 3.39 -26.42 7.97
C SER A 252 4.28 -25.18 7.96
N TRP A 253 4.12 -24.29 6.97
CA TRP A 253 4.84 -23.04 6.86
C TRP A 253 4.18 -21.88 7.62
N TYR A 254 2.89 -21.94 7.92
CA TYR A 254 2.12 -20.82 8.47
C TYR A 254 2.76 -20.25 9.75
N GLY A 255 2.99 -21.10 10.75
CA GLY A 255 3.62 -20.65 11.98
C GLY A 255 5.07 -20.19 11.83
N PRO A 256 5.96 -20.95 11.15
CA PRO A 256 7.32 -20.51 10.86
C PRO A 256 7.40 -19.20 10.09
N ILE A 257 6.58 -18.98 9.07
CA ILE A 257 6.52 -17.70 8.32
C ILE A 257 6.07 -16.59 9.24
N ALA A 258 4.99 -16.78 10.00
CA ALA A 258 4.51 -15.77 10.94
C ALA A 258 5.59 -15.37 11.97
N LEU A 259 6.39 -16.33 12.45
CA LEU A 259 7.48 -16.04 13.37
C LEU A 259 8.61 -15.23 12.71
N LYS A 260 9.01 -15.61 11.49
CA LYS A 260 10.02 -14.87 10.72
C LYS A 260 9.56 -13.46 10.37
N ASP A 261 8.33 -13.31 9.88
CA ASP A 261 7.73 -12.02 9.55
C ASP A 261 7.73 -11.09 10.77
N GLN A 262 7.28 -11.56 11.93
CA GLN A 262 7.32 -10.76 13.15
C GLN A 262 8.75 -10.43 13.60
N ALA A 263 9.72 -11.31 13.38
CA ALA A 263 11.12 -11.00 13.66
C ALA A 263 11.66 -9.90 12.77
N VAL A 264 11.38 -9.96 11.47
CA VAL A 264 11.78 -8.93 10.49
C VAL A 264 11.11 -7.59 10.78
N LYS A 265 9.79 -7.57 10.99
CA LYS A 265 9.04 -6.37 11.37
C LYS A 265 9.56 -5.73 12.66
N THR A 266 9.97 -6.57 13.62
CA THR A 266 10.59 -6.08 14.87
C THR A 266 11.93 -5.41 14.60
N LEU A 267 12.79 -5.99 13.76
CA LEU A 267 14.07 -5.39 13.37
C LEU A 267 13.89 -4.07 12.60
N ILE A 268 12.92 -4.02 11.69
CA ILE A 268 12.55 -2.78 10.98
C ILE A 268 12.13 -1.70 12.00
N LYS A 269 11.28 -2.05 12.97
CA LYS A 269 10.83 -1.13 14.01
C LYS A 269 11.97 -0.63 14.90
N ILE A 270 12.83 -1.53 15.37
CA ILE A 270 14.01 -1.16 16.16
C ILE A 270 14.90 -0.18 15.37
N ARG A 271 15.12 -0.46 14.09
CA ARG A 271 15.93 0.39 13.24
C ARG A 271 15.32 1.78 13.03
N SER A 272 14.01 1.88 12.90
CA SER A 272 13.33 3.18 12.73
C SER A 272 13.46 4.06 13.97
N ILE A 273 13.45 3.46 15.17
CA ILE A 273 13.49 4.20 16.44
C ILE A 273 14.92 4.41 16.95
N PHE A 274 15.74 3.37 16.87
CA PHE A 274 17.11 3.31 17.40
C PHE A 274 18.12 2.76 16.38
N PRO A 275 18.33 3.41 15.23
CA PRO A 275 19.19 2.89 14.17
C PRO A 275 20.60 2.55 14.65
N SER A 276 21.14 3.33 15.60
CA SER A 276 22.48 3.12 16.16
C SER A 276 22.64 1.78 16.92
N LEU A 277 21.54 1.23 17.46
CA LEU A 277 21.61 -0.02 18.22
C LEU A 277 21.79 -1.26 17.31
N LEU A 278 21.36 -1.16 16.04
CA LEU A 278 21.54 -2.24 15.06
C LEU A 278 22.85 -2.16 14.26
N VAL A 279 23.58 -1.03 14.32
CA VAL A 279 24.82 -0.87 13.54
C VAL A 279 25.84 -1.97 13.79
N PRO A 280 26.11 -2.42 15.04
CA PRO A 280 27.11 -3.48 15.29
C PRO A 280 26.74 -4.82 14.63
N GLN A 281 25.46 -5.17 14.54
CA GLN A 281 24.97 -6.42 13.96
C GLN A 281 24.52 -6.29 12.51
N SER A 282 24.58 -5.08 11.92
CA SER A 282 24.00 -4.78 10.60
C SER A 282 24.54 -5.69 9.50
N LEU A 283 25.83 -6.07 9.56
CA LEU A 283 26.42 -6.97 8.56
C LEU A 283 25.91 -8.41 8.70
N ALA A 284 25.82 -8.93 9.93
CA ALA A 284 25.28 -10.26 10.20
C ALA A 284 23.82 -10.37 9.80
N LEU A 285 23.02 -9.35 10.11
CA LEU A 285 21.61 -9.27 9.75
C LEU A 285 21.44 -9.14 8.23
N PHE A 286 22.23 -8.30 7.56
CA PHE A 286 22.26 -8.19 6.11
C PHE A 286 22.53 -9.55 5.45
N THR A 287 23.59 -10.24 5.89
CA THR A 287 23.95 -11.56 5.33
C THR A 287 22.83 -12.59 5.57
N ALA A 288 22.26 -12.63 6.78
CA ALA A 288 21.19 -13.55 7.12
C ALA A 288 19.94 -13.33 6.21
N THR A 289 19.53 -12.07 6.04
CA THR A 289 18.38 -11.72 5.20
C THR A 289 18.64 -12.02 3.72
N TRP A 290 19.84 -11.71 3.23
CA TRP A 290 20.25 -12.05 1.85
C TRP A 290 20.20 -13.55 1.57
N GLU A 291 20.79 -14.34 2.47
CA GLU A 291 20.80 -15.80 2.34
C GLU A 291 19.40 -16.40 2.42
N GLU A 292 18.53 -15.83 3.27
CA GLU A 292 17.13 -16.25 3.37
C GLU A 292 16.38 -15.97 2.08
N LEU A 293 16.40 -14.74 1.60
CA LEU A 293 15.76 -14.37 0.32
C LEU A 293 16.26 -15.24 -0.83
N SER A 294 17.56 -15.55 -0.87
CA SER A 294 18.13 -16.44 -1.88
C SER A 294 17.56 -17.86 -1.80
N ARG A 295 17.29 -18.36 -0.57
CA ARG A 295 16.64 -19.66 -0.35
C ARG A 295 15.16 -19.66 -0.70
N LEU A 296 14.47 -18.52 -0.48
CA LEU A 296 13.03 -18.38 -0.73
C LEU A 296 12.69 -18.17 -2.21
N ALA A 297 13.62 -17.65 -3.02
CA ALA A 297 13.37 -17.31 -4.42
C ALA A 297 12.81 -18.48 -5.27
N PRO A 298 13.31 -19.74 -5.18
CA PRO A 298 12.70 -20.85 -5.91
C PRO A 298 11.27 -21.17 -5.48
N SER A 299 10.96 -21.06 -4.20
CA SER A 299 9.62 -21.30 -3.68
C SER A 299 8.66 -20.19 -4.06
N TYR A 300 9.11 -18.94 -4.04
CA TYR A 300 8.33 -17.79 -4.53
C TYR A 300 8.01 -17.94 -6.01
N GLN A 301 9.00 -18.31 -6.83
CA GLN A 301 8.82 -18.62 -8.26
C GLN A 301 7.76 -19.71 -8.49
N SER A 302 7.81 -20.80 -7.72
CA SER A 302 6.86 -21.91 -7.85
C SER A 302 5.45 -21.53 -7.44
N LEU A 303 5.29 -20.81 -6.31
CA LEU A 303 3.98 -20.51 -5.71
C LEU A 303 3.25 -19.36 -6.42
N PHE A 304 3.94 -18.26 -6.73
CA PHE A 304 3.27 -17.03 -7.18
C PHE A 304 3.50 -16.69 -8.67
N ILE A 305 4.62 -17.15 -9.26
CA ILE A 305 4.93 -16.85 -10.67
C ILE A 305 4.45 -18.00 -11.57
N SER A 306 4.67 -19.25 -11.16
CA SER A 306 4.30 -20.43 -11.95
C SER A 306 2.92 -20.99 -11.56
N SER A 307 2.40 -20.62 -10.40
CA SER A 307 1.11 -21.05 -9.86
C SER A 307 0.39 -19.87 -9.24
N ASP A 308 -0.92 -19.99 -9.06
CA ASP A 308 -1.81 -19.00 -8.47
C ASP A 308 -2.04 -19.34 -6.98
N ALA A 309 -0.98 -19.36 -6.18
CA ALA A 309 -1.11 -19.55 -4.75
C ALA A 309 -1.72 -18.31 -4.10
N GLN A 310 -2.64 -18.54 -3.17
CA GLN A 310 -3.30 -17.46 -2.46
C GLN A 310 -2.28 -16.64 -1.65
N SER A 311 -2.26 -15.34 -1.86
CA SER A 311 -1.35 -14.38 -1.24
C SER A 311 -2.03 -13.58 -0.12
N ARG A 312 -1.25 -12.87 0.67
CA ARG A 312 -1.67 -11.87 1.66
C ARG A 312 -2.70 -12.36 2.67
N LEU A 313 -2.49 -13.56 3.22
CA LEU A 313 -3.35 -14.11 4.25
C LEU A 313 -2.78 -13.85 5.65
N GLU A 314 -3.69 -13.46 6.53
CA GLU A 314 -3.46 -13.29 7.96
C GLU A 314 -4.37 -14.22 8.75
N ASP A 315 -3.91 -14.64 9.91
CA ASP A 315 -4.74 -15.40 10.83
C ASP A 315 -5.67 -14.49 11.64
N ILE A 316 -6.47 -15.10 12.53
CA ILE A 316 -7.44 -14.34 13.36
C ILE A 316 -6.78 -13.36 14.33
N ASP A 317 -5.50 -13.55 14.61
CA ASP A 317 -4.70 -12.67 15.47
C ASP A 317 -4.01 -11.56 14.68
N GLY A 318 -4.22 -11.49 13.35
CA GLY A 318 -3.58 -10.55 12.45
C GLY A 318 -2.10 -10.88 12.17
N LEU A 319 -1.71 -12.17 12.33
CA LEU A 319 -0.37 -12.61 11.98
C LEU A 319 -0.32 -13.01 10.49
N PRO A 320 0.49 -12.33 9.67
CA PRO A 320 0.75 -12.75 8.31
C PRO A 320 1.40 -14.14 8.28
N PHE A 321 0.94 -15.01 7.39
CA PHE A 321 1.47 -16.38 7.32
C PHE A 321 1.76 -16.86 5.89
N THR A 322 1.65 -15.99 4.88
CA THR A 322 1.98 -16.32 3.50
C THR A 322 3.37 -15.81 3.12
N LEU A 323 4.03 -16.54 2.20
CA LEU A 323 5.42 -16.30 1.85
C LEU A 323 5.66 -14.93 1.22
N ASP A 324 4.69 -14.37 0.52
CA ASP A 324 4.77 -13.04 -0.11
C ASP A 324 4.95 -11.92 0.92
N PHE A 325 4.26 -11.99 2.07
CA PHE A 325 4.46 -11.05 3.17
C PHE A 325 5.89 -11.12 3.72
N LEU A 326 6.39 -12.33 3.98
CA LEU A 326 7.76 -12.51 4.47
C LEU A 326 8.79 -11.96 3.48
N VAL A 327 8.63 -12.26 2.19
CA VAL A 327 9.55 -11.78 1.14
C VAL A 327 9.52 -10.26 1.06
N LEU A 328 8.34 -9.65 1.13
CA LEU A 328 8.18 -8.20 1.11
C LEU A 328 8.93 -7.53 2.27
N ASP A 329 8.67 -7.99 3.50
CA ASP A 329 9.30 -7.41 4.69
C ASP A 329 10.82 -7.65 4.73
N GLU A 330 11.29 -8.82 4.26
CA GLU A 330 12.72 -9.09 4.13
C GLU A 330 13.40 -8.23 3.06
N LEU A 331 12.75 -7.92 1.93
CA LEU A 331 13.27 -7.00 0.92
C LEU A 331 13.37 -5.57 1.48
N ASP A 332 12.36 -5.11 2.22
CA ASP A 332 12.43 -3.80 2.88
C ASP A 332 13.55 -3.78 3.94
N PHE A 333 13.66 -4.82 4.74
CA PHE A 333 14.74 -4.90 5.73
C PHE A 333 16.13 -4.97 5.09
N LEU A 334 16.29 -5.71 3.98
CA LEU A 334 17.53 -5.75 3.19
C LEU A 334 17.91 -4.35 2.70
N ASN A 335 16.94 -3.61 2.13
CA ASN A 335 17.12 -2.23 1.69
C ASN A 335 17.60 -1.34 2.86
N GLN A 336 16.99 -1.49 4.02
CA GLN A 336 17.40 -0.74 5.21
C GLN A 336 18.82 -1.14 5.69
N CYS A 337 19.18 -2.42 5.68
CA CYS A 337 20.51 -2.90 6.05
C CYS A 337 21.59 -2.37 5.12
N MET A 338 21.34 -2.28 3.82
CA MET A 338 22.26 -1.74 2.83
C MET A 338 22.64 -0.26 3.09
N ARG A 339 21.82 0.48 3.83
CA ARG A 339 22.14 1.87 4.23
C ARG A 339 23.10 1.93 5.43
N ALA A 340 23.32 0.82 6.14
CA ALA A 340 24.21 0.81 7.30
C ALA A 340 25.68 0.98 6.88
N PRO A 341 26.46 1.85 7.58
CA PRO A 341 27.85 2.12 7.21
C PRO A 341 28.72 0.86 7.09
N PRO A 342 28.66 -0.13 8.02
CA PRO A 342 29.50 -1.33 7.90
C PRO A 342 29.18 -2.16 6.63
N VAL A 343 27.93 -2.25 6.24
CA VAL A 343 27.50 -2.97 5.02
C VAL A 343 28.00 -2.22 3.78
N ARG A 344 27.78 -0.91 3.69
CA ARG A 344 28.26 -0.09 2.58
C ARG A 344 29.77 -0.13 2.44
N GLU A 345 30.50 -0.10 3.55
CA GLU A 345 31.96 -0.17 3.54
C GLU A 345 32.45 -1.50 2.97
N GLN A 346 31.89 -2.62 3.42
CA GLN A 346 32.25 -3.94 2.92
C GLN A 346 31.93 -4.11 1.43
N LEU A 347 30.69 -3.85 1.03
CA LEU A 347 30.26 -4.01 -0.36
C LEU A 347 31.01 -3.04 -1.29
N GLY A 348 31.24 -1.80 -0.84
CA GLY A 348 32.03 -0.82 -1.61
C GLY A 348 33.49 -1.18 -1.73
N ALA A 349 34.08 -1.84 -0.73
CA ALA A 349 35.46 -2.35 -0.82
C ALA A 349 35.61 -3.44 -1.88
N GLU A 350 34.62 -4.34 -2.01
CA GLU A 350 34.61 -5.37 -3.04
C GLU A 350 34.54 -4.78 -4.45
N VAL A 351 33.65 -3.77 -4.67
CA VAL A 351 33.57 -3.06 -5.95
C VAL A 351 34.90 -2.41 -6.31
N LYS A 352 35.55 -1.74 -5.34
CA LYS A 352 36.86 -1.10 -5.56
C LYS A 352 37.95 -2.12 -5.87
N ALA A 353 37.94 -3.26 -5.19
CA ALA A 353 38.94 -4.33 -5.41
C ALA A 353 38.82 -4.97 -6.80
N ARG A 354 37.63 -5.09 -7.34
CA ARG A 354 37.38 -5.63 -8.68
C ARG A 354 37.61 -4.61 -9.81
N GLY A 355 37.41 -3.33 -9.52
CA GLY A 355 37.60 -2.24 -10.48
C GLY A 355 36.50 -2.07 -11.52
N ALA A 356 35.53 -3.01 -11.57
CA ALA A 356 34.36 -2.94 -12.43
C ALA A 356 33.14 -3.52 -11.71
N VAL A 357 32.04 -2.81 -11.74
CA VAL A 357 30.78 -3.21 -11.05
C VAL A 357 30.18 -4.45 -11.67
N HIS A 358 30.16 -4.50 -13.00
CA HIS A 358 29.62 -5.65 -13.76
C HIS A 358 30.38 -6.97 -13.54
N ASP A 359 31.58 -6.94 -12.98
CA ASP A 359 32.37 -8.12 -12.62
C ASP A 359 32.33 -8.42 -11.11
N THR A 360 31.55 -7.65 -10.35
CA THR A 360 31.41 -7.84 -8.89
C THR A 360 30.30 -8.83 -8.59
N PRO A 361 30.59 -10.02 -8.00
CA PRO A 361 29.61 -11.09 -7.84
C PRO A 361 28.35 -10.67 -7.09
N TRP A 362 28.51 -9.98 -5.95
CA TRP A 362 27.35 -9.58 -5.16
C TRP A 362 26.38 -8.64 -5.91
N VAL A 363 26.88 -7.83 -6.85
CA VAL A 363 26.03 -6.95 -7.67
C VAL A 363 25.18 -7.80 -8.62
N LEU A 364 25.79 -8.76 -9.31
CA LEU A 364 25.06 -9.66 -10.22
C LEU A 364 24.08 -10.56 -9.47
N ASP A 365 24.47 -11.06 -8.30
CA ASP A 365 23.60 -11.87 -7.44
C ASP A 365 22.42 -11.04 -6.91
N LEU A 366 22.63 -9.77 -6.55
CA LEU A 366 21.56 -8.87 -6.18
C LEU A 366 20.62 -8.60 -7.36
N MET A 367 21.15 -8.32 -8.56
CA MET A 367 20.29 -8.09 -9.73
C MET A 367 19.48 -9.35 -10.07
N ASN A 368 20.06 -10.55 -9.94
CA ASN A 368 19.31 -11.79 -10.05
C ASN A 368 18.19 -11.91 -9.01
N LEU A 369 18.48 -11.57 -7.77
CA LEU A 369 17.49 -11.59 -6.67
C LEU A 369 16.34 -10.62 -6.94
N LEU A 370 16.66 -9.37 -7.30
CA LEU A 370 15.67 -8.34 -7.60
C LEU A 370 14.79 -8.72 -8.80
N VAL A 371 15.37 -9.21 -9.88
CA VAL A 371 14.61 -9.71 -11.05
C VAL A 371 13.73 -10.90 -10.65
N SER A 372 14.19 -11.77 -9.75
CA SER A 372 13.40 -12.93 -9.34
C SER A 372 12.15 -12.54 -8.57
N PHE A 373 12.20 -11.52 -7.72
CA PHE A 373 11.06 -11.07 -6.91
C PHE A 373 10.23 -9.94 -7.54
N SER A 374 10.70 -9.33 -8.63
CA SER A 374 9.95 -8.30 -9.35
C SER A 374 9.15 -8.83 -10.55
N GLN A 375 9.10 -10.16 -10.76
CA GLN A 375 8.26 -10.76 -11.77
C GLN A 375 6.77 -10.54 -11.46
N ILE A 376 5.96 -10.39 -12.50
CA ILE A 376 4.49 -10.33 -12.39
C ILE A 376 3.98 -11.67 -11.87
N THR A 377 3.19 -11.66 -10.82
CA THR A 377 2.55 -12.86 -10.26
C THR A 377 1.33 -13.27 -11.10
N GLN A 378 0.91 -14.54 -10.99
CA GLN A 378 -0.32 -15.01 -11.63
C GLN A 378 -1.57 -14.27 -11.11
N GLU A 379 -1.57 -13.90 -9.83
CA GLU A 379 -2.65 -13.09 -9.24
C GLU A 379 -2.71 -11.69 -9.85
N GLU A 380 -1.57 -11.00 -9.98
CA GLU A 380 -1.49 -9.67 -10.62
C GLU A 380 -1.92 -9.74 -12.08
N GLU A 381 -1.43 -10.72 -12.85
CA GLU A 381 -1.82 -10.93 -14.23
C GLU A 381 -3.34 -11.14 -14.36
N GLY A 382 -3.92 -12.00 -13.52
CA GLY A 382 -5.36 -12.24 -13.51
C GLY A 382 -6.20 -11.03 -13.10
N LEU A 383 -5.72 -10.23 -12.12
CA LEU A 383 -6.41 -9.01 -11.70
C LEU A 383 -6.39 -7.94 -12.78
N TRP A 384 -5.27 -7.75 -13.47
CA TRP A 384 -5.13 -6.76 -14.55
C TRP A 384 -5.93 -7.12 -15.81
N ASP A 385 -6.15 -8.41 -16.05
CA ASP A 385 -7.05 -8.89 -17.11
C ASP A 385 -8.53 -8.57 -16.81
N ILE A 386 -8.91 -8.51 -15.52
CA ILE A 386 -10.27 -8.19 -15.09
C ILE A 386 -10.48 -6.67 -15.04
N ASP A 387 -9.51 -5.93 -14.52
CA ASP A 387 -9.60 -4.48 -14.31
C ASP A 387 -8.26 -3.80 -14.63
N ILE A 388 -8.23 -3.14 -15.77
CA ILE A 388 -7.05 -2.40 -16.23
C ILE A 388 -6.65 -1.24 -15.31
N SER A 389 -7.59 -0.72 -14.50
CA SER A 389 -7.30 0.35 -13.55
C SER A 389 -6.31 -0.10 -12.48
N LEU A 390 -6.33 -1.39 -12.10
CA LEU A 390 -5.36 -1.96 -11.15
C LEU A 390 -3.93 -1.94 -11.70
N TYR A 391 -3.76 -2.23 -13.00
CA TYR A 391 -2.45 -2.08 -13.66
C TYR A 391 -1.97 -0.64 -13.65
N LEU A 392 -2.85 0.30 -14.00
CA LEU A 392 -2.50 1.71 -14.00
C LEU A 392 -2.20 2.24 -12.60
N ALA A 393 -2.95 1.83 -11.59
CA ALA A 393 -2.71 2.21 -10.20
C ALA A 393 -1.29 1.83 -9.76
N GLU A 394 -0.79 0.66 -10.16
CA GLU A 394 0.60 0.27 -9.86
C GLU A 394 1.63 1.17 -10.56
N GLU A 395 1.35 1.58 -11.80
CA GLU A 395 2.27 2.40 -12.60
C GLU A 395 2.18 3.91 -12.34
N THR A 396 1.11 4.40 -11.70
CA THR A 396 0.83 5.84 -11.54
C THR A 396 0.71 6.30 -10.11
N SER A 397 0.29 5.44 -9.19
CA SER A 397 -0.09 5.83 -7.83
C SER A 397 1.12 5.98 -6.91
N VAL A 398 1.16 7.08 -6.17
CA VAL A 398 2.09 7.28 -5.02
C VAL A 398 1.75 6.30 -3.88
N SER A 399 0.55 5.73 -3.90
CA SER A 399 0.04 4.76 -2.93
C SER A 399 -0.25 3.40 -3.56
N SER A 400 0.52 2.99 -4.56
CA SER A 400 0.46 1.64 -5.12
C SER A 400 0.53 0.59 -4.02
N ASN A 401 -0.11 -0.55 -4.23
CA ASN A 401 0.01 -1.67 -3.32
C ASN A 401 1.49 -2.02 -3.14
N TYR A 402 1.96 -1.99 -1.88
CA TYR A 402 3.34 -2.33 -1.59
C TYR A 402 3.51 -3.84 -1.72
N THR A 403 4.25 -4.27 -2.74
CA THR A 403 4.46 -5.68 -3.13
C THR A 403 5.96 -5.98 -3.16
N ALA A 404 6.33 -7.26 -3.28
CA ALA A 404 7.73 -7.64 -3.48
C ALA A 404 8.32 -6.96 -4.73
N ARG A 405 7.52 -6.79 -5.79
CA ARG A 405 7.89 -6.09 -7.02
C ARG A 405 8.25 -4.62 -6.76
N THR A 406 7.39 -3.88 -6.07
CA THR A 406 7.64 -2.46 -5.74
C THR A 406 8.80 -2.31 -4.77
N ALA A 407 8.96 -3.21 -3.79
CA ALA A 407 10.12 -3.22 -2.89
C ALA A 407 11.45 -3.43 -3.64
N CYS A 408 11.46 -4.27 -4.69
CA CYS A 408 12.63 -4.43 -5.56
C CYS A 408 12.92 -3.15 -6.37
N GLY A 409 11.88 -2.46 -6.84
CA GLY A 409 12.00 -1.15 -7.49
C GLY A 409 12.65 -0.12 -6.57
N ASP A 410 12.16 0.01 -5.34
CA ASP A 410 12.73 0.89 -4.33
C ASP A 410 14.19 0.56 -4.00
N LEU A 411 14.52 -0.73 -3.93
CA LEU A 411 15.87 -1.18 -3.62
C LEU A 411 16.82 -0.84 -4.77
N VAL A 412 16.42 -1.03 -6.04
CA VAL A 412 17.28 -0.68 -7.19
C VAL A 412 17.46 0.83 -7.31
N ILE A 413 16.45 1.64 -6.98
CA ILE A 413 16.58 3.11 -6.89
C ILE A 413 17.62 3.48 -5.83
N LYS A 414 17.55 2.89 -4.64
CA LYS A 414 18.53 3.14 -3.57
C LYS A 414 19.96 2.70 -3.91
N LEU A 415 20.09 1.66 -4.72
CA LEU A 415 21.39 1.32 -5.33
C LEU A 415 21.87 2.40 -6.29
N GLY A 416 21.00 2.94 -7.12
CA GLY A 416 21.28 4.06 -8.02
C GLY A 416 21.70 5.34 -7.28
N GLU A 417 21.08 5.65 -6.15
CA GLU A 417 21.49 6.74 -5.28
C GLU A 417 22.92 6.56 -4.70
N TRP A 418 23.27 5.32 -4.37
CA TRP A 418 24.56 5.00 -3.75
C TRP A 418 25.70 4.76 -4.76
N LEU A 419 25.44 3.93 -5.76
CA LEU A 419 26.45 3.48 -6.73
C LEU A 419 26.44 4.31 -8.03
N ASP A 420 25.46 5.18 -8.20
CA ASP A 420 25.24 6.01 -9.39
C ASP A 420 25.22 5.15 -10.65
N LYS A 421 25.97 5.51 -11.69
CA LYS A 421 26.04 4.77 -12.97
C LYS A 421 26.43 3.30 -12.82
N ALA A 422 27.14 2.96 -11.75
CA ALA A 422 27.55 1.60 -11.48
C ALA A 422 26.40 0.64 -11.18
N ALA A 423 25.32 1.12 -10.55
CA ALA A 423 24.10 0.33 -10.37
C ALA A 423 23.45 0.00 -11.71
N LEU A 424 23.40 1.00 -12.60
CA LEU A 424 22.86 0.85 -13.97
C LEU A 424 23.71 -0.12 -14.82
N GLU A 425 25.05 -0.06 -14.69
CA GLU A 425 25.96 -0.99 -15.36
C GLU A 425 25.76 -2.44 -14.88
N GLY A 426 25.55 -2.64 -13.58
CA GLY A 426 25.26 -3.96 -13.00
C GLY A 426 23.93 -4.54 -13.51
N LEU A 427 22.87 -3.74 -13.47
CA LEU A 427 21.57 -4.13 -14.01
C LEU A 427 21.66 -4.42 -15.52
N PHE A 428 22.35 -3.59 -16.26
CA PHE A 428 22.58 -3.77 -17.69
C PHE A 428 23.29 -5.09 -18.00
N ALA A 429 24.39 -5.38 -17.30
CA ALA A 429 25.14 -6.61 -17.50
C ALA A 429 24.27 -7.85 -17.27
N TYR A 430 23.47 -7.84 -16.21
CA TYR A 430 22.55 -8.92 -15.91
C TYR A 430 21.41 -9.02 -16.93
N THR A 431 20.74 -7.90 -17.27
CA THR A 431 19.65 -7.85 -18.25
C THR A 431 20.07 -8.43 -19.59
N LYS A 432 21.28 -8.10 -20.07
CA LYS A 432 21.82 -8.62 -21.32
C LYS A 432 21.86 -10.15 -21.34
N THR A 433 22.14 -10.81 -20.24
CA THR A 433 22.14 -12.28 -20.16
C THR A 433 20.75 -12.87 -20.35
N LEU A 434 19.68 -12.18 -19.89
CA LEU A 434 18.30 -12.63 -20.03
C LEU A 434 17.77 -12.55 -21.46
N PHE A 435 18.27 -11.60 -22.26
CA PHE A 435 17.84 -11.45 -23.66
C PHE A 435 18.72 -12.20 -24.67
N SER A 436 19.91 -12.65 -24.25
CA SER A 436 20.83 -13.43 -25.10
C SER A 436 20.78 -14.94 -24.85
N GLY A 437 20.16 -15.39 -23.74
CA GLY A 437 20.05 -16.79 -23.37
C GLY A 437 18.83 -17.49 -23.98
N GLU A 438 19.01 -18.71 -24.48
CA GLU A 438 17.90 -19.59 -24.83
C GLU A 438 17.16 -20.00 -23.53
N GLY A 439 15.87 -19.63 -23.39
CA GLY A 439 15.02 -20.10 -22.32
C GLY A 439 14.75 -19.10 -21.17
N ALA A 440 15.12 -17.84 -21.29
CA ALA A 440 14.64 -16.83 -20.34
C ALA A 440 13.14 -16.59 -20.54
N SER A 441 12.35 -16.68 -19.44
CA SER A 441 10.93 -16.40 -19.49
C SER A 441 10.65 -14.92 -19.77
N TRP A 442 9.52 -14.63 -20.37
CA TRP A 442 9.08 -13.25 -20.60
C TRP A 442 8.93 -12.49 -19.26
N GLN A 443 8.52 -13.16 -18.17
CA GLN A 443 8.38 -12.56 -16.85
C GLN A 443 9.71 -11.99 -16.34
N ARG A 444 10.82 -12.73 -16.52
CA ARG A 444 12.15 -12.24 -16.12
C ARG A 444 12.63 -11.09 -17.02
N GLN A 445 12.30 -11.13 -18.30
CA GLN A 445 12.63 -10.06 -19.25
C GLN A 445 11.84 -8.78 -18.91
N GLU A 446 10.54 -8.92 -18.62
CA GLU A 446 9.68 -7.83 -18.19
C GLU A 446 10.18 -7.23 -16.87
N ALA A 447 10.47 -8.07 -15.86
CA ALA A 447 10.99 -7.65 -14.55
C ALA A 447 12.31 -6.86 -14.67
N ALA A 448 13.23 -7.28 -15.55
CA ALA A 448 14.48 -6.54 -15.79
C ALA A 448 14.21 -5.16 -16.42
N LEU A 449 13.26 -5.07 -17.34
CA LEU A 449 12.84 -3.79 -17.94
C LEU A 449 12.08 -2.92 -16.91
N TYR A 450 11.29 -3.50 -16.01
CA TYR A 450 10.65 -2.80 -14.91
C TYR A 450 11.69 -2.13 -13.99
N LEU A 451 12.70 -2.88 -13.55
CA LEU A 451 13.77 -2.33 -12.70
C LEU A 451 14.58 -1.25 -13.42
N PHE A 452 14.82 -1.42 -14.72
CA PHE A 452 15.45 -0.37 -15.53
C PHE A 452 14.58 0.90 -15.58
N ASN A 453 13.27 0.75 -15.78
CA ASN A 453 12.33 1.87 -15.79
C ASN A 453 12.35 2.63 -14.45
N ALA A 454 12.41 1.90 -13.34
CA ALA A 454 12.49 2.50 -12.00
C ALA A 454 13.75 3.36 -11.82
N ILE A 455 14.93 2.83 -12.17
CA ILE A 455 16.19 3.61 -12.13
C ILE A 455 16.15 4.79 -13.11
N LEU A 456 15.58 4.59 -14.30
CA LEU A 456 15.54 5.60 -15.33
C LEU A 456 14.73 6.82 -14.91
N ASN A 457 13.56 6.57 -14.30
CA ASN A 457 12.71 7.63 -13.75
C ASN A 457 13.42 8.39 -12.61
N ASP A 458 14.06 7.67 -11.67
CA ASP A 458 14.84 8.30 -10.59
C ASP A 458 16.00 9.14 -11.15
N PHE A 459 16.69 8.65 -12.17
CA PHE A 459 17.78 9.41 -12.82
C PHE A 459 17.26 10.68 -13.50
N GLN A 460 16.07 10.64 -14.08
CA GLN A 460 15.42 11.83 -14.65
C GLN A 460 15.08 12.85 -13.58
N ASP A 461 14.46 12.42 -12.48
CA ASP A 461 14.10 13.29 -11.36
C ASP A 461 15.33 13.93 -10.71
N MET A 462 16.46 13.23 -10.70
CA MET A 462 17.75 13.71 -10.19
C MET A 462 18.61 14.40 -11.24
N GLU A 463 18.09 14.62 -12.46
CA GLU A 463 18.82 15.21 -13.60
C GLU A 463 20.13 14.47 -13.96
N LYS A 464 20.21 13.16 -13.67
CA LYS A 464 21.35 12.32 -13.98
C LYS A 464 21.30 11.83 -15.44
N SER A 465 22.46 11.64 -16.06
CA SER A 465 22.56 11.14 -17.44
C SER A 465 22.76 9.63 -17.49
N VAL A 466 22.07 8.98 -18.42
CA VAL A 466 22.30 7.57 -18.76
C VAL A 466 23.44 7.46 -19.79
N PRO A 467 24.43 6.54 -19.61
CA PRO A 467 25.46 6.33 -20.60
C PRO A 467 24.87 5.92 -21.98
N PRO A 468 25.30 6.57 -23.08
CA PRO A 468 24.74 6.29 -24.41
C PRO A 468 24.83 4.83 -24.85
N GLU A 469 25.89 4.13 -24.45
CA GLU A 469 26.09 2.73 -24.74
C GLU A 469 25.03 1.84 -24.11
N ILE A 470 24.66 2.15 -22.85
CA ILE A 470 23.59 1.46 -22.11
C ILE A 470 22.24 1.81 -22.72
N ALA A 471 21.98 3.09 -22.95
CA ALA A 471 20.73 3.57 -23.55
C ALA A 471 20.46 2.94 -24.93
N ASN A 472 21.49 2.81 -25.77
CA ASN A 472 21.36 2.20 -27.08
C ASN A 472 20.95 0.71 -27.00
N VAL A 473 21.58 -0.06 -26.11
CA VAL A 473 21.22 -1.49 -25.98
C VAL A 473 19.82 -1.64 -25.37
N TYR A 474 19.46 -0.84 -24.36
CA TYR A 474 18.08 -0.88 -23.86
C TYR A 474 17.08 -0.49 -24.95
N LEU A 475 17.39 0.43 -25.86
CA LEU A 475 16.55 0.71 -27.02
C LEU A 475 16.36 -0.53 -27.92
N GLU A 476 17.41 -1.34 -28.10
CA GLU A 476 17.32 -2.62 -28.84
C GLU A 476 16.43 -3.63 -28.07
N LEU A 477 16.60 -3.76 -26.74
CA LEU A 477 15.79 -4.65 -25.90
C LEU A 477 14.31 -4.23 -25.86
N VAL A 478 14.04 -2.93 -25.75
CA VAL A 478 12.71 -2.36 -25.86
C VAL A 478 12.09 -2.63 -27.22
N THR A 479 12.86 -2.42 -28.30
CA THR A 479 12.41 -2.72 -29.67
C THR A 479 12.10 -4.20 -29.85
N TYR A 480 12.84 -5.09 -29.21
CA TYR A 480 12.51 -6.51 -29.14
C TYR A 480 11.20 -6.75 -28.38
N ALA A 481 11.06 -6.19 -27.18
CA ALA A 481 9.89 -6.38 -26.33
C ALA A 481 8.58 -5.95 -27.02
N ILE A 482 8.53 -4.76 -27.64
CA ILE A 482 7.32 -4.25 -28.33
C ILE A 482 6.93 -5.09 -29.56
N LYS A 483 7.83 -5.91 -30.10
CA LYS A 483 7.54 -6.81 -31.24
C LYS A 483 6.99 -8.18 -30.81
N ARG A 484 6.98 -8.51 -29.53
CA ARG A 484 6.51 -9.79 -28.99
C ARG A 484 4.97 -9.81 -28.95
N GLN A 485 4.37 -10.25 -30.07
CA GLN A 485 2.91 -10.31 -30.21
C GLN A 485 2.26 -11.35 -29.28
N ASP A 486 3.02 -12.36 -28.88
CA ASP A 486 2.64 -13.46 -28.00
C ASP A 486 2.62 -13.07 -26.50
N GLU A 487 3.24 -11.94 -26.11
CA GLU A 487 3.45 -11.57 -24.71
C GLU A 487 3.01 -10.10 -24.44
N PRO A 488 1.73 -9.85 -24.19
CA PRO A 488 1.20 -8.48 -24.04
C PRO A 488 1.80 -7.74 -22.84
N MET A 489 2.08 -8.43 -21.72
CA MET A 489 2.70 -7.81 -20.53
C MET A 489 4.11 -7.28 -20.82
N LEU A 490 4.95 -8.09 -21.51
CA LEU A 490 6.29 -7.67 -21.92
C LEU A 490 6.22 -6.52 -22.93
N ARG A 491 5.26 -6.55 -23.84
CA ARG A 491 5.03 -5.51 -24.85
C ARG A 491 4.63 -4.18 -24.21
N ALA A 492 3.70 -4.22 -23.26
CA ALA A 492 3.26 -3.05 -22.49
C ALA A 492 4.44 -2.41 -21.73
N ARG A 493 5.25 -3.24 -21.03
CA ARG A 493 6.47 -2.77 -20.37
C ARG A 493 7.44 -2.14 -21.36
N GLY A 494 7.60 -2.72 -22.53
CA GLY A 494 8.42 -2.15 -23.59
C GLY A 494 8.01 -0.73 -23.98
N TYR A 495 6.70 -0.45 -24.11
CA TYR A 495 6.20 0.90 -24.39
C TYR A 495 6.44 1.89 -23.26
N LEU A 496 6.22 1.48 -22.00
CA LEU A 496 6.50 2.34 -20.85
C LEU A 496 7.99 2.73 -20.79
N VAL A 497 8.89 1.77 -20.95
CA VAL A 497 10.34 2.03 -20.99
C VAL A 497 10.72 2.88 -22.20
N ALA A 498 10.09 2.69 -23.35
CA ALA A 498 10.31 3.54 -24.53
C ALA A 498 10.00 5.01 -24.23
N GLY A 499 8.87 5.29 -23.55
CA GLY A 499 8.50 6.63 -23.14
C GLY A 499 9.49 7.27 -22.17
N ALA A 500 9.90 6.52 -21.15
CA ALA A 500 10.90 6.99 -20.20
C ALA A 500 12.27 7.22 -20.88
N LEU A 501 12.71 6.29 -21.74
CA LEU A 501 13.97 6.40 -22.47
C LEU A 501 13.98 7.58 -23.45
N ALA A 502 12.84 7.88 -24.09
CA ALA A 502 12.70 8.99 -25.02
C ALA A 502 13.05 10.36 -24.42
N GLN A 503 12.85 10.52 -23.11
CA GLN A 503 13.16 11.76 -22.41
C GLN A 503 14.68 12.02 -22.28
N VAL A 504 15.48 10.98 -22.17
CA VAL A 504 16.94 11.07 -21.92
C VAL A 504 17.80 10.65 -23.10
N TYR A 505 17.24 9.95 -24.08
CA TYR A 505 17.96 9.40 -25.23
C TYR A 505 17.18 9.66 -26.53
N PRO A 506 17.49 10.75 -27.27
CA PRO A 506 16.75 11.16 -28.46
C PRO A 506 16.51 10.11 -29.54
N PRO A 507 17.41 9.12 -29.78
CA PRO A 507 17.13 8.06 -30.76
C PRO A 507 15.87 7.25 -30.44
N ALA A 508 15.44 7.16 -29.18
CA ALA A 508 14.21 6.47 -28.78
C ALA A 508 12.93 7.16 -29.30
N LEU A 509 12.98 8.46 -29.62
CA LEU A 509 11.86 9.18 -30.25
C LEU A 509 11.39 8.53 -31.57
N GLY A 510 12.24 7.78 -32.23
CA GLY A 510 11.88 7.00 -33.43
C GLY A 510 10.82 5.92 -33.20
N LEU A 511 10.53 5.55 -31.94
CA LEU A 511 9.49 4.58 -31.58
C LEU A 511 8.09 5.20 -31.46
N LEU A 512 7.92 6.52 -31.58
CA LEU A 512 6.61 7.18 -31.40
C LEU A 512 5.53 6.62 -32.33
N ASP A 513 5.87 6.33 -33.59
CA ASP A 513 4.86 5.78 -34.54
C ASP A 513 4.38 4.39 -34.09
N ASN A 514 5.25 3.58 -33.48
CA ASN A 514 4.85 2.28 -32.90
C ASN A 514 3.90 2.48 -31.69
N VAL A 515 4.15 3.51 -30.85
CA VAL A 515 3.29 3.82 -29.71
C VAL A 515 1.90 4.26 -30.18
N VAL A 516 1.82 5.18 -31.13
CA VAL A 516 0.56 5.67 -31.71
C VAL A 516 -0.24 4.54 -32.38
N ASP A 517 0.46 3.63 -33.08
CA ASP A 517 -0.16 2.43 -33.65
C ASP A 517 -0.67 1.47 -32.57
N ALA A 518 0.08 1.26 -31.49
CA ALA A 518 -0.33 0.42 -30.37
C ALA A 518 -1.60 0.93 -29.69
N ILE A 519 -1.68 2.23 -29.39
CA ILE A 519 -2.87 2.84 -28.79
C ILE A 519 -4.15 2.58 -29.62
N THR A 520 -4.01 2.55 -30.96
CA THR A 520 -5.17 2.52 -31.86
C THR A 520 -5.50 1.14 -32.42
N ARG A 521 -4.58 0.20 -32.41
CA ARG A 521 -4.69 -1.05 -33.18
C ARG A 521 -4.27 -2.31 -32.43
N ASP A 522 -3.67 -2.19 -31.24
CA ASP A 522 -3.29 -3.39 -30.50
C ASP A 522 -4.53 -4.11 -29.98
N ASP A 523 -4.52 -5.45 -30.04
CA ASP A 523 -5.64 -6.27 -29.56
C ASP A 523 -5.71 -6.33 -28.02
N SER A 524 -4.62 -6.00 -27.33
CA SER A 524 -4.53 -5.96 -25.86
C SER A 524 -4.78 -4.57 -25.32
N GLU A 525 -5.83 -4.43 -24.50
CA GLU A 525 -6.13 -3.17 -23.83
C GLU A 525 -5.00 -2.69 -22.95
N LEU A 526 -4.33 -3.59 -22.25
CA LEU A 526 -3.17 -3.30 -21.41
C LEU A 526 -2.05 -2.63 -22.22
N VAL A 527 -1.81 -3.11 -23.43
CA VAL A 527 -0.82 -2.51 -24.35
C VAL A 527 -1.25 -1.14 -24.84
N GLN A 528 -2.54 -0.98 -25.17
CA GLN A 528 -3.09 0.32 -25.58
C GLN A 528 -2.91 1.38 -24.48
N VAL A 529 -3.24 1.02 -23.23
CA VAL A 529 -3.14 1.90 -22.05
C VAL A 529 -1.68 2.23 -21.72
N ALA A 530 -0.78 1.22 -21.78
CA ALA A 530 0.67 1.45 -21.65
C ALA A 530 1.18 2.42 -22.72
N GLY A 531 0.68 2.33 -23.95
CA GLY A 531 0.96 3.27 -25.03
C GLY A 531 0.50 4.68 -24.70
N VAL A 532 -0.71 4.86 -24.20
CA VAL A 532 -1.23 6.18 -23.77
C VAL A 532 -0.31 6.81 -22.75
N LYS A 533 0.06 6.05 -21.69
CA LYS A 533 0.96 6.54 -20.66
C LYS A 533 2.36 6.87 -21.20
N ALA A 534 2.89 6.05 -22.10
CA ALA A 534 4.20 6.26 -22.69
C ALA A 534 4.32 7.56 -23.49
N VAL A 535 3.24 8.01 -24.16
CA VAL A 535 3.22 9.22 -25.01
C VAL A 535 3.74 10.44 -24.27
N GLU A 536 3.41 10.59 -23.01
CA GLU A 536 3.87 11.72 -22.18
C GLU A 536 5.40 11.83 -22.18
N GLY A 537 6.09 10.71 -22.01
CA GLY A 537 7.55 10.66 -22.05
C GLY A 537 8.12 11.08 -23.42
N PHE A 538 7.48 10.69 -24.50
CA PHE A 538 7.89 11.12 -25.84
C PHE A 538 7.74 12.62 -26.04
N ILE A 539 6.62 13.20 -25.57
CA ILE A 539 6.39 14.65 -25.66
C ILE A 539 7.44 15.40 -24.85
N ARG A 540 7.70 14.98 -23.62
CA ARG A 540 8.75 15.57 -22.75
C ARG A 540 10.15 15.41 -23.37
N GLY A 541 10.40 14.34 -24.12
CA GLY A 541 11.62 14.10 -24.89
C GLY A 541 11.79 15.01 -26.11
N GLY A 542 10.81 15.83 -26.44
CA GLY A 542 10.89 16.87 -27.47
C GLY A 542 10.50 16.39 -28.87
N VAL A 543 9.44 15.60 -28.99
CA VAL A 543 8.87 15.28 -30.34
C VAL A 543 8.45 16.52 -31.10
N PRO A 544 8.59 16.54 -32.45
CA PRO A 544 8.19 17.67 -33.27
C PRO A 544 6.69 18.00 -33.15
N ALA A 545 6.34 19.28 -33.29
CA ALA A 545 4.97 19.75 -33.12
C ALA A 545 3.95 19.16 -34.13
N ASP A 546 4.41 18.69 -35.30
CA ASP A 546 3.58 17.98 -36.29
C ASP A 546 3.05 16.63 -35.80
N ARG A 547 3.60 16.08 -34.72
CA ARG A 547 3.15 14.85 -34.06
C ARG A 547 1.98 15.05 -33.10
N GLN A 548 1.66 16.29 -32.73
CA GLN A 548 0.58 16.62 -31.80
C GLN A 548 -0.79 16.08 -32.26
N VAL A 549 -1.14 16.32 -33.53
CA VAL A 549 -2.43 15.86 -34.08
C VAL A 549 -2.56 14.34 -34.09
N PRO A 550 -1.58 13.56 -34.59
CA PRO A 550 -1.61 12.10 -34.49
C PRO A 550 -1.80 11.57 -33.07
N ILE A 551 -1.16 12.19 -32.08
CA ILE A 551 -1.29 11.78 -30.66
C ILE A 551 -2.72 12.01 -30.16
N ILE A 552 -3.29 13.22 -30.36
CA ILE A 552 -4.66 13.54 -29.95
C ILE A 552 -5.68 12.63 -30.64
N LEU A 553 -5.48 12.33 -31.92
CA LEU A 553 -6.33 11.40 -32.66
C LEU A 553 -6.23 9.95 -32.15
N ALA A 554 -5.06 9.54 -31.68
CA ALA A 554 -4.91 8.21 -31.08
C ALA A 554 -5.70 8.10 -29.77
N VAL A 555 -5.58 9.10 -28.89
CA VAL A 555 -6.38 9.17 -27.64
C VAL A 555 -7.89 9.22 -27.94
N GLN A 556 -8.30 10.00 -28.94
CA GLN A 556 -9.69 10.07 -29.38
C GLN A 556 -10.21 8.70 -29.82
N ARG A 557 -9.49 7.99 -30.67
CA ARG A 557 -9.88 6.65 -31.17
C ARG A 557 -9.93 5.62 -30.04
N PHE A 558 -8.99 5.69 -29.12
CA PHE A 558 -9.00 4.85 -27.92
C PHE A 558 -10.30 5.07 -27.12
N LEU A 559 -10.67 6.31 -26.82
CA LEU A 559 -11.90 6.64 -26.09
C LEU A 559 -13.18 6.27 -26.87
N GLU A 560 -13.19 6.47 -28.21
CA GLU A 560 -14.34 6.11 -29.05
C GLU A 560 -14.58 4.60 -29.13
N ALA A 561 -13.55 3.79 -28.87
CA ALA A 561 -13.64 2.32 -28.83
C ALA A 561 -14.11 1.77 -27.50
N LYS A 562 -14.15 2.59 -26.43
CA LYS A 562 -14.53 2.17 -25.07
C LYS A 562 -16.03 2.36 -24.81
N ASP A 563 -16.56 1.51 -23.93
CA ASP A 563 -17.85 1.77 -23.30
C ASP A 563 -17.69 2.91 -22.28
N LEU A 564 -18.32 4.02 -22.57
CA LEU A 564 -18.21 5.22 -21.72
C LEU A 564 -18.78 5.02 -20.31
N SER A 565 -19.65 4.02 -20.09
CA SER A 565 -20.19 3.69 -18.77
C SER A 565 -19.13 3.03 -17.87
N GLU A 566 -18.15 2.33 -18.45
CA GLU A 566 -17.05 1.71 -17.70
C GLU A 566 -16.01 2.75 -17.24
N LEU A 567 -15.98 3.94 -17.86
CA LEU A 567 -15.07 5.01 -17.47
C LEU A 567 -15.43 5.68 -16.14
N GLU A 568 -16.68 5.58 -15.68
CA GLU A 568 -17.15 6.24 -14.44
C GLU A 568 -16.46 5.65 -13.19
N ASP A 569 -16.01 4.40 -13.25
CA ASP A 569 -15.29 3.72 -12.17
C ASP A 569 -13.76 3.60 -12.44
N ALA A 570 -13.27 4.13 -13.56
CA ALA A 570 -11.88 3.96 -14.01
C ALA A 570 -11.03 5.22 -13.76
N ASP A 571 -10.93 5.65 -12.52
CA ASP A 571 -10.26 6.90 -12.12
C ASP A 571 -8.81 7.01 -12.62
N ASP A 572 -7.99 5.96 -12.49
CA ASP A 572 -6.58 5.98 -12.91
C ASP A 572 -6.43 6.07 -14.43
N LEU A 573 -7.34 5.46 -15.17
CA LEU A 573 -7.39 5.59 -16.63
C LEU A 573 -7.76 7.01 -17.05
N LEU A 574 -8.77 7.62 -16.40
CA LEU A 574 -9.16 9.01 -16.67
C LEU A 574 -8.03 9.99 -16.39
N VAL A 575 -7.31 9.80 -15.27
CA VAL A 575 -6.13 10.63 -14.93
C VAL A 575 -5.04 10.46 -15.98
N THR A 576 -4.71 9.23 -16.38
CA THR A 576 -3.70 8.95 -17.41
C THR A 576 -4.04 9.60 -18.76
N LEU A 577 -5.30 9.52 -19.17
CA LEU A 577 -5.78 10.15 -20.40
C LEU A 577 -5.70 11.68 -20.34
N LEU A 578 -6.04 12.27 -19.18
CA LEU A 578 -5.95 13.71 -18.95
C LEU A 578 -4.50 14.20 -19.01
N ASP A 579 -3.58 13.54 -18.32
CA ASP A 579 -2.16 13.90 -18.31
C ASP A 579 -1.58 13.85 -19.72
N THR A 580 -1.93 12.81 -20.48
CA THR A 580 -1.54 12.67 -21.89
C THR A 580 -2.10 13.79 -22.75
N LEU A 581 -3.40 14.10 -22.61
CA LEU A 581 -4.04 15.20 -23.36
C LEU A 581 -3.49 16.57 -22.96
N ARG A 582 -3.32 16.85 -21.67
CA ARG A 582 -2.72 18.06 -21.12
C ARG A 582 -1.33 18.29 -21.73
N THR A 583 -0.50 17.25 -21.67
CA THR A 583 0.86 17.29 -22.20
C THR A 583 0.87 17.45 -23.72
N ALA A 584 -0.03 16.77 -24.43
CA ALA A 584 -0.17 16.93 -25.88
C ALA A 584 -0.65 18.34 -26.26
N ILE A 585 -1.63 18.91 -25.56
CA ILE A 585 -2.12 20.27 -25.79
C ILE A 585 -1.01 21.31 -25.53
N SER A 586 -0.14 21.09 -24.55
CA SER A 586 0.94 22.01 -24.20
C SER A 586 2.03 22.15 -25.28
N MET A 587 2.14 21.20 -26.23
CA MET A 587 3.09 21.30 -27.36
C MET A 587 2.80 22.53 -28.23
N ASP A 588 1.54 22.76 -28.57
CA ASP A 588 1.04 23.97 -29.20
C ASP A 588 -0.42 24.21 -28.78
N THR A 589 -0.64 25.13 -27.85
CA THR A 589 -1.96 25.38 -27.27
C THR A 589 -3.00 25.82 -28.29
N ARG A 590 -2.59 26.31 -29.49
CA ARG A 590 -3.50 26.68 -30.58
C ARG A 590 -4.35 25.53 -31.08
N ILE A 591 -3.94 24.27 -30.82
CA ILE A 591 -4.73 23.06 -31.10
C ILE A 591 -6.10 23.10 -30.40
N ALA A 592 -6.19 23.72 -29.23
CA ALA A 592 -7.43 23.81 -28.45
C ALA A 592 -8.55 24.60 -29.22
N ILE A 593 -8.17 25.52 -30.07
CA ILE A 593 -9.12 26.32 -30.88
C ILE A 593 -9.21 25.90 -32.35
N HIS A 594 -8.38 24.92 -32.76
CA HIS A 594 -8.40 24.47 -34.16
C HIS A 594 -9.77 23.83 -34.47
N PRO A 595 -10.39 24.17 -35.61
CA PRO A 595 -11.76 23.72 -35.94
C PRO A 595 -11.92 22.21 -36.03
N GLU A 596 -10.90 21.52 -36.52
CA GLU A 596 -10.92 20.07 -36.70
C GLU A 596 -10.43 19.30 -35.46
N SER A 597 -9.89 19.98 -34.43
CA SER A 597 -9.40 19.34 -33.22
C SER A 597 -10.54 19.14 -32.24
N LYS A 598 -10.60 17.91 -31.69
CA LYS A 598 -11.50 17.54 -30.60
C LYS A 598 -10.83 17.59 -29.22
N ALA A 599 -9.64 18.18 -29.08
CA ALA A 599 -8.90 18.19 -27.82
C ALA A 599 -9.73 18.73 -26.64
N VAL A 600 -10.45 19.86 -26.85
CA VAL A 600 -11.36 20.45 -25.84
C VAL A 600 -12.56 19.52 -25.56
N ASP A 601 -13.15 18.96 -26.63
CA ASP A 601 -14.31 18.05 -26.48
C ASP A 601 -13.93 16.79 -25.68
N LEU A 602 -12.72 16.26 -25.88
CA LEU A 602 -12.17 15.13 -25.11
C LEU A 602 -11.96 15.49 -23.64
N LEU A 603 -11.44 16.69 -23.34
CA LEU A 603 -11.31 17.16 -21.95
C LEU A 603 -12.68 17.23 -21.25
N PHE A 604 -13.72 17.76 -21.95
CA PHE A 604 -15.07 17.77 -21.40
C PHE A 604 -15.68 16.37 -21.26
N LEU A 605 -15.41 15.46 -22.20
CA LEU A 605 -15.87 14.07 -22.11
C LEU A 605 -15.31 13.39 -20.87
N ILE A 606 -14.00 13.53 -20.64
CA ILE A 606 -13.33 12.95 -19.47
C ILE A 606 -13.84 13.62 -18.19
N ALA A 607 -13.99 14.94 -18.17
CA ALA A 607 -14.53 15.67 -17.02
C ALA A 607 -15.95 15.22 -16.66
N LYS A 608 -16.77 14.89 -17.67
CA LYS A 608 -18.14 14.42 -17.46
C LYS A 608 -18.18 13.07 -16.78
N HIS A 609 -17.37 12.10 -17.22
CA HIS A 609 -17.33 10.76 -16.64
C HIS A 609 -16.56 10.72 -15.33
N GLY A 610 -15.54 11.55 -15.16
CA GLY A 610 -14.78 11.69 -13.92
C GLY A 610 -15.29 12.76 -12.95
N ALA A 611 -16.53 13.27 -13.13
CA ALA A 611 -17.06 14.40 -12.35
C ALA A 611 -17.14 14.13 -10.83
N ALA A 612 -17.28 12.87 -10.42
CA ALA A 612 -17.26 12.47 -9.00
C ALA A 612 -15.84 12.45 -8.39
N ASN A 613 -14.80 12.39 -9.21
CA ASN A 613 -13.41 12.37 -8.78
C ASN A 613 -12.83 13.79 -8.73
N PHE A 614 -12.49 14.23 -7.51
CA PHE A 614 -11.92 15.57 -7.30
C PHE A 614 -10.60 15.78 -8.06
N HIS A 615 -9.76 14.75 -8.16
CA HIS A 615 -8.46 14.85 -8.82
C HIS A 615 -8.62 15.06 -10.34
N VAL A 616 -9.49 14.29 -10.98
CA VAL A 616 -9.85 14.45 -12.41
C VAL A 616 -10.35 15.88 -12.67
N THR A 617 -11.28 16.37 -11.84
CA THR A 617 -11.86 17.70 -12.00
C THR A 617 -10.84 18.82 -11.82
N LEU A 618 -9.89 18.64 -10.89
CA LEU A 618 -8.80 19.59 -10.66
C LEU A 618 -7.86 19.67 -11.87
N ILE A 619 -7.38 18.52 -12.39
CA ILE A 619 -6.47 18.50 -13.56
C ILE A 619 -7.12 19.13 -14.78
N VAL A 620 -8.40 18.84 -15.04
CA VAL A 620 -9.12 19.45 -16.17
C VAL A 620 -9.22 20.96 -15.98
N SER A 621 -9.54 21.43 -14.77
CA SER A 621 -9.62 22.87 -14.44
C SER A 621 -8.28 23.57 -14.67
N GLU A 622 -7.20 23.01 -14.15
CA GLU A 622 -5.84 23.52 -14.35
C GLU A 622 -5.46 23.56 -15.83
N THR A 623 -5.82 22.53 -16.60
CA THR A 623 -5.54 22.45 -18.04
C THR A 623 -6.23 23.60 -18.79
N PHE A 624 -7.49 23.88 -18.50
CA PHE A 624 -8.20 25.02 -19.11
C PHE A 624 -7.62 26.37 -18.67
N GLU A 625 -7.21 26.49 -17.39
CA GLU A 625 -6.55 27.69 -16.89
C GLU A 625 -5.21 27.94 -17.60
N ASP A 626 -4.40 26.91 -17.79
CA ASP A 626 -3.13 27.00 -18.49
C ASP A 626 -3.32 27.41 -19.97
N ILE A 627 -4.30 26.84 -20.67
CA ILE A 627 -4.66 27.24 -22.06
C ILE A 627 -5.08 28.70 -22.09
N ALA A 628 -5.98 29.12 -21.20
CA ALA A 628 -6.50 30.48 -21.14
C ALA A 628 -5.39 31.49 -20.82
N ARG A 629 -4.50 31.16 -19.88
CA ARG A 629 -3.33 31.96 -19.50
C ARG A 629 -2.38 32.14 -20.68
N THR A 630 -2.04 31.01 -21.35
CA THR A 630 -1.13 31.02 -22.51
C THR A 630 -1.68 31.93 -23.64
N PHE A 631 -2.98 31.88 -23.91
CA PHE A 631 -3.58 32.76 -24.94
C PHE A 631 -3.57 34.20 -24.51
N LYS A 632 -3.81 34.50 -23.24
CA LYS A 632 -3.77 35.86 -22.71
C LYS A 632 -2.36 36.45 -22.74
N ASP A 633 -1.35 35.69 -22.37
CA ASP A 633 0.03 36.14 -22.35
C ASP A 633 0.62 36.36 -23.75
N ASN A 634 0.07 35.65 -24.75
CA ASN A 634 0.41 35.83 -26.17
C ASN A 634 -0.43 36.91 -26.87
N GLU A 635 -1.44 37.48 -26.21
CA GLU A 635 -2.14 38.66 -26.69
C GLU A 635 -1.21 39.89 -26.58
N GLY A 636 -0.54 40.25 -27.68
CA GLY A 636 0.29 41.45 -27.76
C GLY A 636 -0.52 42.74 -27.50
N PRO A 637 0.15 43.90 -27.31
CA PRO A 637 -0.56 45.17 -27.09
C PRO A 637 -1.55 45.43 -28.22
N LEU A 638 -2.72 45.95 -27.89
CA LEU A 638 -3.95 46.21 -28.69
C LEU A 638 -3.79 46.73 -30.13
N LYS A 639 -2.61 46.75 -30.70
CA LYS A 639 -2.28 47.21 -32.05
C LYS A 639 -2.17 46.12 -33.11
N ASP A 640 -2.05 44.85 -32.73
CA ASP A 640 -2.00 43.72 -33.66
C ASP A 640 -3.37 43.02 -33.71
N MET A 641 -4.13 43.29 -34.75
CA MET A 641 -5.51 42.83 -34.92
C MET A 641 -5.68 41.31 -35.12
N GLU A 642 -4.64 40.52 -35.12
CA GLU A 642 -4.71 39.06 -35.25
C GLU A 642 -4.76 38.32 -33.90
N HIS A 643 -4.23 38.87 -32.82
CA HIS A 643 -4.08 38.21 -31.54
C HIS A 643 -5.28 38.25 -30.57
N PRO A 644 -6.17 39.35 -30.58
CA PRO A 644 -7.36 39.35 -29.71
C PRO A 644 -8.38 38.26 -30.02
N ARG A 645 -8.15 37.49 -31.09
CA ARG A 645 -9.07 36.43 -31.53
C ARG A 645 -8.86 35.08 -30.86
N LEU A 646 -7.66 34.78 -30.27
CA LEU A 646 -7.36 33.48 -29.71
C LEU A 646 -8.21 33.19 -28.47
N TYR A 647 -8.22 34.12 -27.53
CA TYR A 647 -9.03 33.99 -26.32
C TYR A 647 -10.54 33.99 -26.63
N ALA A 648 -11.00 34.86 -27.53
CA ALA A 648 -12.39 34.89 -27.98
C ALA A 648 -12.78 33.57 -28.68
N ALA A 649 -11.89 32.97 -29.48
CA ALA A 649 -12.11 31.69 -30.12
C ALA A 649 -12.20 30.54 -29.08
N LEU A 650 -11.35 30.55 -28.06
CA LEU A 650 -11.44 29.62 -26.95
C LEU A 650 -12.79 29.75 -26.23
N CYS A 651 -13.17 30.97 -25.87
CA CYS A 651 -14.46 31.23 -25.24
C CYS A 651 -15.63 30.72 -26.09
N SER A 652 -15.60 30.99 -27.41
CA SER A 652 -16.65 30.52 -28.32
C SER A 652 -16.77 29.01 -28.41
N LYS A 653 -15.66 28.28 -28.20
CA LYS A 653 -15.62 26.82 -28.22
C LYS A 653 -16.02 26.19 -26.88
N VAL A 654 -15.61 26.80 -25.75
CA VAL A 654 -15.76 26.23 -24.39
C VAL A 654 -17.09 26.64 -23.76
N LEU A 655 -17.54 27.89 -23.90
CA LEU A 655 -18.73 28.39 -23.22
C LEU A 655 -20.03 27.63 -23.53
N PRO A 656 -20.31 27.17 -24.76
CA PRO A 656 -21.51 26.36 -25.01
C PRO A 656 -21.55 25.07 -24.21
N SER A 657 -20.43 24.39 -24.05
CA SER A 657 -20.33 23.15 -23.27
C SER A 657 -20.53 23.42 -21.77
N ILE A 658 -19.90 24.49 -21.23
CA ILE A 658 -20.06 24.88 -19.82
C ILE A 658 -21.51 25.31 -19.56
N THR A 659 -22.08 26.18 -20.38
CA THR A 659 -23.43 26.70 -20.16
C THR A 659 -24.51 25.63 -20.33
N GLY A 660 -24.26 24.65 -21.21
CA GLY A 660 -25.18 23.52 -21.41
C GLY A 660 -25.31 22.61 -20.19
N THR A 661 -24.37 22.65 -19.28
CA THR A 661 -24.45 21.86 -18.04
C THR A 661 -25.33 22.50 -16.96
N PHE A 662 -25.63 23.80 -17.05
CA PHE A 662 -26.47 24.55 -16.10
C PHE A 662 -27.97 24.47 -16.45
N ASP A 663 -28.43 23.32 -16.91
CA ASP A 663 -29.86 23.10 -17.12
C ASP A 663 -30.56 22.75 -15.77
N VAL A 664 -31.90 22.86 -15.79
CA VAL A 664 -32.71 22.66 -14.56
C VAL A 664 -32.59 21.27 -14.03
N ALA A 665 -32.44 20.25 -14.87
CA ALA A 665 -32.31 18.85 -14.45
C ALA A 665 -31.00 18.61 -13.69
N ASN A 666 -29.87 19.07 -14.24
CA ASN A 666 -28.56 18.95 -13.60
C ASN A 666 -28.50 19.73 -12.27
N LEU A 667 -29.08 20.94 -12.23
CA LEU A 667 -29.09 21.78 -11.03
C LEU A 667 -29.96 21.21 -9.89
N THR A 668 -31.01 20.45 -10.24
CA THR A 668 -31.92 19.86 -9.25
C THR A 668 -31.49 18.46 -8.75
N GLN A 669 -30.55 17.81 -9.45
CA GLN A 669 -30.08 16.46 -9.15
C GLN A 669 -28.73 16.41 -8.44
N ASP A 670 -28.19 17.53 -7.97
CA ASP A 670 -26.85 17.64 -7.39
C ASP A 670 -25.75 17.02 -8.28
N ASN A 671 -25.84 17.25 -9.60
CA ASN A 671 -24.91 16.67 -10.55
C ASN A 671 -23.49 17.24 -10.34
N PRO A 672 -22.49 16.42 -10.04
CA PRO A 672 -21.10 16.84 -9.79
C PRO A 672 -20.53 17.69 -10.94
N LEU A 673 -20.97 17.43 -12.17
CA LEU A 673 -20.53 18.18 -13.35
C LEU A 673 -20.88 19.70 -13.28
N VAL A 674 -21.96 20.06 -12.58
CA VAL A 674 -22.32 21.47 -12.34
C VAL A 674 -21.25 22.15 -11.49
N THR A 675 -20.74 21.47 -10.46
CA THR A 675 -19.64 21.96 -9.62
C THR A 675 -18.37 22.14 -10.43
N VAL A 676 -18.01 21.16 -11.24
CA VAL A 676 -16.84 21.20 -12.14
C VAL A 676 -16.93 22.38 -13.10
N CYS A 677 -18.05 22.53 -13.80
CA CYS A 677 -18.26 23.63 -14.74
C CYS A 677 -18.31 25.00 -14.05
N SER A 678 -18.80 25.06 -12.81
CA SER A 678 -18.74 26.28 -11.99
C SER A 678 -17.30 26.64 -11.63
N LEU A 679 -16.48 25.68 -11.25
CA LEU A 679 -15.05 25.89 -10.96
C LEU A 679 -14.31 26.39 -12.22
N PHE A 680 -14.56 25.80 -13.40
CA PHE A 680 -13.99 26.26 -14.67
C PHE A 680 -14.39 27.70 -14.99
N PHE A 681 -15.65 28.04 -14.82
CA PHE A 681 -16.15 29.38 -15.07
C PHE A 681 -15.48 30.39 -14.13
N PHE A 682 -15.37 30.10 -12.86
CA PHE A 682 -14.75 30.99 -11.89
C PHE A 682 -13.22 31.08 -12.05
N SER A 683 -12.50 29.98 -12.23
CA SER A 683 -11.03 29.99 -12.34
C SER A 683 -10.58 30.60 -13.69
N SER A 684 -11.19 30.20 -14.79
CA SER A 684 -10.75 30.64 -16.14
C SER A 684 -11.25 31.98 -16.56
N PHE A 685 -12.43 32.46 -16.09
CA PHE A 685 -13.09 33.66 -16.57
C PHE A 685 -13.20 34.78 -15.54
N PHE A 686 -13.26 34.49 -14.24
CA PHE A 686 -13.45 35.53 -13.22
C PHE A 686 -12.15 36.24 -12.83
N PHE A 687 -11.01 35.56 -12.78
CA PHE A 687 -9.73 36.21 -12.50
C PHE A 687 -9.22 37.12 -13.63
N SER A 688 -9.68 36.90 -14.86
CA SER A 688 -9.28 37.75 -16.00
C SER A 688 -10.31 38.79 -16.47
N SER A 689 -11.57 38.75 -16.00
CA SER A 689 -12.67 39.51 -16.62
C SER A 689 -13.49 40.42 -15.68
N PHE A 690 -13.10 40.56 -14.40
CA PHE A 690 -13.85 41.52 -13.55
C PHE A 690 -13.85 42.95 -14.05
N PHE A 691 -12.93 43.30 -14.96
CA PHE A 691 -12.89 44.60 -15.62
C PHE A 691 -13.64 44.67 -16.96
N PHE A 692 -13.97 43.54 -17.61
CA PHE A 692 -14.60 43.58 -18.94
C PHE A 692 -16.13 43.42 -18.92
N PHE A 693 -16.69 42.74 -17.92
CA PHE A 693 -18.15 42.56 -17.80
C PHE A 693 -18.88 43.81 -17.29
N LEU A 694 -18.19 44.68 -16.55
CA LEU A 694 -18.76 45.96 -16.11
C LEU A 694 -18.87 47.02 -17.25
N SER A 695 -18.17 46.83 -18.37
CA SER A 695 -18.27 47.78 -19.52
C SER A 695 -19.31 47.38 -20.57
N PHE A 696 -20.01 46.24 -20.42
CA PHE A 696 -21.08 45.81 -21.33
C PHE A 696 -22.50 45.91 -20.73
N PHE A 697 -22.59 46.25 -19.43
CA PHE A 697 -23.86 46.48 -18.74
C PHE A 697 -24.03 47.89 -18.17
N VAL A 698 -23.24 48.85 -18.66
CA VAL A 698 -23.50 50.27 -18.44
C VAL A 698 -23.90 50.93 -19.75
#